data_89a2832628d3e3ba3c52f8916cb56d58
#
_entry.id   89a2832628d3e3ba3c52f8916cb56d58
#
_cell.length_a   1.000
_cell.length_b   1.000
_cell.length_c   1.000
_cell.angle_alpha   90.00
_cell.angle_beta   90.00
_cell.angle_gamma   90.00
#
_symmetry.space_group_name_H-M   'P 1'
#
loop_
_entity.id
_entity.type
_entity.pdbx_description
1 polymer ?
#
loop_
_entity_poly.entity_id
_entity_poly.type
_entity_poly.pdbx_seq_one_letter_code
_entity_poly.pdbx_strand_id
1 'polypeptide(L)'
;MYQLIDSEYSFGGAMKAEKVVALGVLTLMLMSGCLGAVNPAVEIPNIELPDDWNTTVARTTSSPQLNQFSDCDELETALKLSIEEEARIQIMQAIEGQNYRGGGMWGEDTIAVAESADGGSSAPTATLRRTEGTDFSGTNNQEQGVDEADFVKTDGYNIYFLNGKNLVIFGVPEFGELTLLSTTAIQGNPTAMMLDGDRLVVISHVSTWSIDSNDPLADELGWEDVEGLWRTSSLTKFTVLDITNRSTPETAKELYLEGDYMTAREVNGTIRTVTHAWMNIPGLQNWLNLPAGYWDLDYEDPLRFEIREKLAYQTILDNQQALSELALVDILPKVYERLNGVLITHTLEDDACADFVAPADGMNRGFNSIFTFDLNDENFGFQADHIVGNYPMVYASENSLVLTENAWDWWWFWGNDNMTEATNIHTFDISNPGDTVYTGSGRVNGTVLNQFSVSEHLGVLRIAATSGQWARWWMESPEPMSSSVVTLVSGVDADTDQQVLVEVGRVDNIAPEERIWSARFDGDRCYLVTFRQTDPLWVIDLSDETNPMILGELEIPGVSTYIHPLSRDHLLTIGMGPGIDGLGLDWSNTRLSLFNISDPTSPSVDDVLSLTPVANSNDTAWTWSYSEASYEHKAFQYWAPKGLLAVPLSTYRYDSSYDQNGRYSYSYQYVSNLVIVNVSEETGTMSIHGTVNHSTFYNNEESTYFGGNYNIRRSIFMGDFIYAVSAQGVTVTNLTTMEESTSLALTYEEQCTFCPEIVEDSSEGSSSSEGSEDKPSPNESER
;
A
#
# COMPACT_ATOMS: atom_id res chain seq x y z
N MET A 1 -4.84 24.37 0.98
CA MET A 1 -5.03 25.49 1.91
C MET A 1 -4.69 24.98 3.30
N TYR A 2 -3.42 25.08 3.65
CA TYR A 2 -2.89 24.57 4.91
C TYR A 2 -3.06 25.60 6.02
N GLN A 3 -3.62 25.17 7.14
CA GLN A 3 -3.44 25.84 8.41
C GLN A 3 -3.11 24.81 9.49
N LEU A 4 -1.91 25.00 10.00
CA LEU A 4 -1.25 24.53 11.21
C LEU A 4 -2.20 24.18 12.38
N ILE A 5 -1.95 23.01 12.97
CA ILE A 5 -2.23 22.75 14.38
C ILE A 5 -0.94 22.25 15.02
N ASP A 6 -0.33 23.10 15.84
CA ASP A 6 0.71 22.73 16.78
C ASP A 6 0.10 21.90 17.91
N SER A 7 0.64 20.73 18.19
CA SER A 7 0.43 20.03 19.46
C SER A 7 1.76 19.60 20.05
N GLU A 8 2.20 20.35 21.06
CA GLU A 8 3.29 19.96 21.98
C GLU A 8 2.89 18.69 22.74
N TYR A 9 3.69 17.63 22.61
CA TYR A 9 3.66 16.52 23.55
C TYR A 9 4.94 16.54 24.42
N SER A 10 4.73 16.86 25.68
CA SER A 10 5.71 16.78 26.76
C SER A 10 5.75 15.37 27.33
N PHE A 11 6.88 14.69 27.21
CA PHE A 11 7.16 13.46 27.95
C PHE A 11 7.65 13.80 29.37
N GLY A 12 6.85 13.45 30.36
CA GLY A 12 7.22 13.51 31.77
C GLY A 12 7.15 12.14 32.45
N GLY A 13 8.23 11.41 32.43
CA GLY A 13 8.39 10.19 33.23
C GLY A 13 8.79 10.53 34.66
N ALA A 14 7.97 10.17 35.65
CA ALA A 14 8.20 10.39 37.05
C ALA A 14 8.92 9.18 37.68
N MET A 15 10.18 9.32 38.03
CA MET A 15 10.84 8.45 38.98
C MET A 15 10.60 8.95 40.41
N LYS A 16 10.18 8.03 41.30
CA LYS A 16 10.08 8.21 42.75
C LYS A 16 11.49 8.29 43.37
N ALA A 17 11.78 9.34 44.13
CA ALA A 17 12.87 9.34 45.08
C ALA A 17 12.37 9.84 46.43
N GLU A 18 12.70 9.08 47.43
CA GLU A 18 12.30 9.24 48.83
C GLU A 18 12.98 10.45 49.50
N LYS A 19 12.25 10.96 50.46
CA LYS A 19 12.63 12.05 51.38
C LYS A 19 13.88 11.73 52.25
N VAL A 20 14.88 12.56 52.18
CA VAL A 20 15.72 12.89 53.36
C VAL A 20 16.43 14.22 53.16
N VAL A 21 16.34 15.05 54.20
CA VAL A 21 17.15 16.25 54.52
C VAL A 21 16.75 17.56 53.83
N ALA A 22 15.75 18.15 54.44
CA ALA A 22 15.60 19.62 54.48
C ALA A 22 16.32 20.11 55.77
N LEU A 23 17.48 20.70 55.62
CA LEU A 23 18.05 21.76 56.53
C LEU A 23 19.51 22.05 56.15
N GLY A 24 19.73 22.74 55.05
CA GLY A 24 21.12 23.12 54.64
C GLY A 24 21.22 24.08 53.48
N VAL A 25 20.10 24.37 52.86
CA VAL A 25 20.11 25.12 51.55
C VAL A 25 19.67 26.59 51.72
N LEU A 26 19.32 27.08 52.89
CA LEU A 26 18.81 28.46 53.04
C LEU A 26 19.87 29.51 53.27
N THR A 27 21.18 29.19 53.26
CA THR A 27 22.25 30.18 53.45
C THR A 27 23.18 30.37 52.25
N LEU A 28 22.90 29.72 51.11
CA LEU A 28 23.67 29.88 49.85
C LEU A 28 22.87 30.61 48.72
N MET A 29 21.66 31.02 48.95
CA MET A 29 20.85 31.74 47.93
C MET A 29 20.98 33.27 47.99
N LEU A 30 21.82 33.84 48.77
CA LEU A 30 21.97 35.31 48.89
C LEU A 30 23.29 35.89 48.32
N MET A 31 24.11 35.09 47.65
CA MET A 31 25.36 35.56 46.99
C MET A 31 25.46 35.11 45.52
N SER A 32 24.40 34.79 44.84
CA SER A 32 24.45 34.60 43.37
C SER A 32 23.77 35.75 42.65
N GLY A 33 24.32 36.93 42.84
CA GLY A 33 24.14 38.01 41.89
C GLY A 33 24.93 37.69 40.63
N CYS A 34 24.30 37.66 39.50
CA CYS A 34 24.89 37.73 38.13
C CYS A 34 26.04 36.74 37.82
N LEU A 35 25.77 35.46 37.83
CA LEU A 35 26.41 34.55 36.89
C LEU A 35 25.36 34.29 35.81
N GLY A 36 25.51 34.92 34.63
CA GLY A 36 24.80 34.53 33.44
C GLY A 36 24.97 33.01 33.29
N ALA A 37 23.91 32.30 32.95
CA ALA A 37 24.01 30.91 32.57
C ALA A 37 25.07 30.83 31.46
N VAL A 38 26.25 30.33 31.81
CA VAL A 38 27.23 29.98 30.79
C VAL A 38 26.60 28.75 30.13
N ASN A 39 26.02 28.93 28.93
CA ASN A 39 25.70 27.78 28.11
C ASN A 39 26.93 26.88 28.08
N PRO A 40 26.82 25.58 28.37
CA PRO A 40 27.95 24.69 28.25
C PRO A 40 28.54 24.92 26.85
N ALA A 41 29.82 25.22 26.76
CA ALA A 41 30.50 25.35 25.49
C ALA A 41 30.23 24.03 24.70
N VAL A 42 29.73 24.14 23.49
CA VAL A 42 29.50 22.97 22.62
C VAL A 42 30.82 22.23 22.48
N GLU A 43 30.86 20.99 22.83
CA GLU A 43 32.04 20.14 22.70
C GLU A 43 32.28 19.82 21.23
N ILE A 44 33.36 20.35 20.65
CA ILE A 44 33.76 20.06 19.29
C ILE A 44 34.42 18.68 19.28
N PRO A 45 33.98 17.74 18.44
CA PRO A 45 34.65 16.45 18.32
C PRO A 45 36.12 16.60 17.99
N ASN A 46 36.99 15.95 18.77
CA ASN A 46 38.46 16.00 18.57
C ASN A 46 38.86 14.97 17.47
N ILE A 47 38.44 15.20 16.27
CA ILE A 47 38.63 14.35 15.10
C ILE A 47 39.38 15.16 14.06
N GLU A 48 40.44 14.59 13.49
CA GLU A 48 41.17 15.17 12.35
C GLU A 48 40.59 14.55 11.05
N LEU A 49 40.12 15.43 10.18
CA LEU A 49 39.62 15.00 8.85
C LEU A 49 40.83 14.70 7.95
N PRO A 50 40.77 13.69 7.08
CA PRO A 50 41.81 13.38 6.12
C PRO A 50 41.96 14.51 5.08
N ASP A 51 43.14 14.66 4.49
CA ASP A 51 43.46 15.73 3.52
C ASP A 51 42.59 15.64 2.23
N ASP A 52 42.09 14.46 1.94
CA ASP A 52 41.22 14.16 0.77
C ASP A 52 39.74 14.13 1.14
N TRP A 53 39.37 14.54 2.35
CA TRP A 53 37.97 14.58 2.78
C TRP A 53 37.13 15.44 1.83
N ASN A 54 36.06 14.88 1.35
CA ASN A 54 35.14 15.55 0.46
C ASN A 54 33.67 15.24 0.85
N THR A 55 32.92 16.29 1.08
CA THR A 55 31.49 16.20 1.42
C THR A 55 30.59 16.16 0.18
N THR A 56 31.14 16.34 -1.02
CA THR A 56 30.36 16.32 -2.25
C THR A 56 29.90 14.89 -2.55
N VAL A 57 28.62 14.69 -2.59
CA VAL A 57 27.99 13.43 -3.03
C VAL A 57 27.25 13.71 -4.31
N ALA A 58 27.56 12.93 -5.33
CA ALA A 58 26.80 12.92 -6.56
C ALA A 58 25.99 11.62 -6.61
N ARG A 59 24.68 11.73 -6.41
CA ARG A 59 23.77 10.63 -6.66
C ARG A 59 23.24 10.75 -8.09
N THR A 60 23.28 9.68 -8.83
CA THR A 60 22.69 9.57 -10.17
C THR A 60 21.38 8.79 -10.11
N THR A 61 20.62 8.84 -11.18
CA THR A 61 19.51 7.94 -11.40
C THR A 61 20.00 6.50 -11.34
N SER A 62 19.30 5.64 -10.60
CA SER A 62 19.71 4.24 -10.43
C SER A 62 19.76 3.49 -11.77
N SER A 63 20.68 2.54 -11.90
CA SER A 63 20.78 1.69 -13.09
C SER A 63 19.58 0.74 -13.19
N PRO A 64 18.97 0.55 -14.36
CA PRO A 64 17.95 -0.47 -14.52
C PRO A 64 18.53 -1.89 -14.60
N GLN A 65 19.80 -2.04 -14.99
CA GLN A 65 20.42 -3.35 -15.14
C GLN A 65 20.68 -3.99 -13.78
N LEU A 66 20.33 -5.27 -13.67
CA LEU A 66 20.63 -6.10 -12.52
C LEU A 66 21.80 -7.03 -12.82
N ASN A 67 22.73 -7.12 -11.88
CA ASN A 67 23.85 -8.05 -11.92
C ASN A 67 23.54 -9.27 -11.06
N GLN A 68 23.81 -10.45 -11.56
CA GLN A 68 23.82 -11.70 -10.80
C GLN A 68 25.17 -11.88 -10.12
N PHE A 69 25.19 -12.60 -9.02
CA PHE A 69 26.40 -12.91 -8.28
C PHE A 69 26.90 -14.33 -8.61
N SER A 70 28.21 -14.49 -8.73
CA SER A 70 28.81 -15.77 -9.04
C SER A 70 28.94 -16.68 -7.82
N ASP A 71 29.04 -16.09 -6.64
CA ASP A 71 29.19 -16.79 -5.36
C ASP A 71 28.81 -15.86 -4.18
N CYS A 72 28.76 -16.44 -2.98
CA CYS A 72 28.39 -15.72 -1.77
C CYS A 72 29.42 -14.69 -1.30
N ASP A 73 30.69 -14.87 -1.62
CA ASP A 73 31.74 -13.89 -1.24
C ASP A 73 31.60 -12.62 -2.07
N GLU A 74 31.23 -12.75 -3.35
CA GLU A 74 30.92 -11.59 -4.20
C GLU A 74 29.67 -10.86 -3.74
N LEU A 75 28.59 -11.60 -3.43
CA LEU A 75 27.36 -11.04 -2.88
C LEU A 75 27.62 -10.30 -1.57
N GLU A 76 28.34 -10.90 -0.60
CA GLU A 76 28.65 -10.27 0.68
C GLU A 76 29.42 -8.97 0.49
N THR A 77 30.45 -9.00 -0.36
CA THR A 77 31.25 -7.81 -0.65
C THR A 77 30.41 -6.71 -1.26
N ALA A 78 29.60 -7.03 -2.28
CA ALA A 78 28.75 -6.06 -2.95
C ALA A 78 27.71 -5.46 -2.03
N LEU A 79 27.04 -6.27 -1.21
CA LEU A 79 26.04 -5.79 -0.25
C LEU A 79 26.65 -4.87 0.81
N LYS A 80 27.78 -5.24 1.41
CA LYS A 80 28.45 -4.41 2.42
C LYS A 80 28.86 -3.06 1.85
N LEU A 81 29.45 -3.05 0.65
CA LEU A 81 29.83 -1.81 -0.03
C LEU A 81 28.60 -0.94 -0.36
N SER A 82 27.53 -1.56 -0.79
CA SER A 82 26.30 -0.90 -1.15
C SER A 82 25.58 -0.28 0.07
N ILE A 83 25.54 -1.01 1.20
CA ILE A 83 24.97 -0.51 2.47
C ILE A 83 25.84 0.64 3.02
N GLU A 84 27.17 0.49 2.97
CA GLU A 84 28.10 1.52 3.40
C GLU A 84 27.91 2.81 2.58
N GLU A 85 27.85 2.70 1.27
CA GLU A 85 27.69 3.85 0.37
C GLU A 85 26.34 4.54 0.57
N GLU A 86 25.25 3.77 0.73
CA GLU A 86 23.94 4.35 1.03
C GLU A 86 23.95 5.11 2.35
N ALA A 87 24.50 4.50 3.43
CA ALA A 87 24.64 5.16 4.72
C ALA A 87 25.52 6.42 4.62
N ARG A 88 26.63 6.35 3.88
CA ARG A 88 27.53 7.47 3.63
C ARG A 88 26.81 8.63 2.94
N ILE A 89 26.02 8.33 1.93
CA ILE A 89 25.22 9.33 1.20
C ILE A 89 24.26 10.06 2.15
N GLN A 90 23.52 9.31 2.98
CA GLN A 90 22.57 9.88 3.93
C GLN A 90 23.27 10.75 5.01
N ILE A 91 24.44 10.31 5.49
CA ILE A 91 25.26 11.09 6.42
C ILE A 91 25.73 12.38 5.77
N MET A 92 26.17 12.33 4.51
CA MET A 92 26.64 13.54 3.80
C MET A 92 25.50 14.54 3.58
N GLN A 93 24.27 14.08 3.32
CA GLN A 93 23.09 14.94 3.28
C GLN A 93 22.84 15.64 4.62
N ALA A 94 23.07 14.93 5.73
CA ALA A 94 22.94 15.50 7.07
C ALA A 94 23.95 16.64 7.35
N ILE A 95 25.13 16.63 6.71
CA ILE A 95 26.09 17.72 6.80
C ILE A 95 25.54 19.02 6.24
N GLU A 96 24.82 18.95 5.11
CA GLU A 96 24.20 20.11 4.47
C GLU A 96 22.97 20.64 5.22
N GLY A 97 22.51 19.91 6.25
CA GLY A 97 21.39 20.33 7.09
C GLY A 97 20.02 20.03 6.48
N GLN A 98 19.95 19.29 5.39
CA GLN A 98 18.70 18.96 4.71
C GLN A 98 17.87 17.88 5.43
N ASN A 99 18.50 17.03 6.26
CA ASN A 99 17.87 15.87 6.91
C ASN A 99 17.63 16.03 8.43
N TYR A 100 17.51 17.26 8.95
CA TYR A 100 17.26 17.46 10.40
C TYR A 100 15.80 17.35 10.84
N ARG A 101 14.92 16.76 10.07
CA ARG A 101 13.67 16.26 10.62
C ARG A 101 13.84 14.76 10.85
N GLY A 102 14.45 14.45 12.01
CA GLY A 102 14.51 13.11 12.54
C GLY A 102 13.10 12.56 12.74
N GLY A 103 12.83 11.51 12.06
CA GLY A 103 11.59 10.80 11.97
C GLY A 103 11.54 10.29 10.55
N GLY A 104 11.66 8.99 10.36
CA GLY A 104 11.39 8.39 9.06
C GLY A 104 10.08 8.93 8.56
N MET A 105 10.14 9.87 7.63
CA MET A 105 8.99 10.15 6.81
C MET A 105 8.95 8.98 5.83
N TRP A 106 8.38 7.91 6.30
CA TRP A 106 7.69 6.96 5.45
C TRP A 106 6.70 7.82 4.67
N GLY A 107 6.89 7.89 3.38
CA GLY A 107 5.93 8.57 2.53
C GLY A 107 4.60 7.86 2.67
N GLU A 108 3.69 8.45 3.43
CA GLU A 108 2.27 8.13 3.41
C GLU A 108 1.62 8.57 2.10
N ASP A 109 2.25 8.26 0.97
CA ASP A 109 1.66 8.46 -0.35
C ASP A 109 1.76 7.22 -1.25
N THR A 110 2.23 6.10 -0.71
CA THR A 110 1.89 4.81 -1.27
C THR A 110 0.56 4.40 -0.65
N ILE A 111 -0.52 4.85 -1.24
CA ILE A 111 -1.77 4.09 -1.18
C ILE A 111 -1.37 2.74 -1.76
N ALA A 112 -1.19 1.76 -0.88
CA ALA A 112 -1.10 0.37 -1.30
C ALA A 112 -2.45 0.07 -1.93
N VAL A 113 -2.52 0.15 -3.24
CA VAL A 113 -3.67 -0.27 -4.02
C VAL A 113 -3.60 -1.78 -3.95
N ALA A 114 -4.41 -2.36 -3.10
CA ALA A 114 -4.57 -3.80 -3.09
C ALA A 114 -5.22 -4.20 -4.42
N GLU A 115 -4.72 -5.20 -5.04
CA GLU A 115 -4.95 -5.56 -6.44
C GLU A 115 -5.76 -6.86 -6.57
N SER A 116 -6.46 -7.05 -7.65
CA SER A 116 -7.33 -8.21 -7.90
C SER A 116 -7.21 -8.82 -9.30
N ALA A 117 -7.51 -10.08 -9.42
CA ALA A 117 -7.54 -10.83 -10.66
C ALA A 117 -8.65 -11.89 -10.71
N ASP A 118 -9.05 -12.43 -11.89
CA ASP A 118 -10.05 -13.48 -12.08
C ASP A 118 -9.39 -14.76 -12.60
N GLY A 119 -9.53 -15.88 -11.87
CA GLY A 119 -8.97 -17.16 -12.21
C GLY A 119 -10.02 -18.20 -12.54
N GLY A 120 -10.10 -18.62 -13.79
CA GLY A 120 -10.92 -19.75 -14.20
C GLY A 120 -10.21 -21.08 -13.96
N SER A 121 -10.66 -21.91 -13.00
CA SER A 121 -10.12 -23.24 -12.79
C SER A 121 -10.81 -24.29 -13.68
N SER A 122 -10.04 -25.15 -14.29
CA SER A 122 -10.51 -26.32 -15.05
C SER A 122 -10.97 -27.44 -14.13
N ALA A 123 -12.21 -27.92 -14.35
CA ALA A 123 -12.91 -28.93 -13.56
C ALA A 123 -12.63 -30.39 -13.96
N PRO A 124 -12.96 -31.34 -13.07
CA PRO A 124 -13.56 -32.58 -13.51
C PRO A 124 -14.88 -32.94 -12.81
N THR A 125 -15.81 -33.42 -13.63
CA THR A 125 -16.97 -34.33 -13.40
C THR A 125 -18.13 -33.94 -12.49
N ALA A 126 -19.23 -33.49 -13.16
CA ALA A 126 -20.65 -33.79 -13.01
C ALA A 126 -21.24 -34.07 -11.61
N THR A 127 -21.46 -33.05 -10.88
CA THR A 127 -22.70 -32.64 -10.20
C THR A 127 -22.88 -31.17 -10.59
N LEU A 128 -24.12 -30.64 -10.58
CA LEU A 128 -24.36 -29.22 -10.94
C LEU A 128 -23.52 -28.33 -10.03
N ARG A 129 -22.31 -28.02 -10.45
CA ARG A 129 -21.34 -27.16 -9.71
C ARG A 129 -21.65 -25.72 -10.07
N ARG A 130 -21.75 -24.87 -9.06
CA ARG A 130 -21.84 -23.42 -9.25
C ARG A 130 -20.59 -22.97 -10.00
N THR A 131 -20.76 -22.15 -11.02
CA THR A 131 -19.67 -21.70 -11.90
C THR A 131 -19.48 -20.20 -11.73
N GLU A 132 -18.26 -19.80 -11.42
CA GLU A 132 -17.88 -18.41 -11.37
C GLU A 132 -18.09 -17.72 -12.73
N GLY A 133 -18.41 -16.43 -12.72
CA GLY A 133 -18.75 -15.68 -13.93
C GLY A 133 -20.14 -15.96 -14.50
N THR A 134 -20.80 -17.07 -14.08
CA THR A 134 -22.14 -17.46 -14.54
C THR A 134 -23.16 -17.55 -13.41
N ASP A 135 -22.86 -18.27 -12.36
CA ASP A 135 -23.73 -18.48 -11.20
C ASP A 135 -23.44 -17.55 -10.05
N PHE A 136 -22.18 -17.14 -9.90
CA PHE A 136 -21.74 -16.18 -8.90
C PHE A 136 -20.56 -15.33 -9.44
N SER A 137 -20.35 -14.16 -8.84
CA SER A 137 -19.20 -13.31 -9.16
C SER A 137 -18.02 -13.65 -8.27
N GLY A 138 -16.83 -13.72 -8.84
CA GLY A 138 -15.56 -13.73 -8.13
C GLY A 138 -15.07 -12.33 -7.78
N THR A 139 -13.78 -12.23 -7.52
CA THR A 139 -13.08 -10.96 -7.37
C THR A 139 -12.99 -10.25 -8.73
N ASN A 140 -13.02 -8.92 -8.79
CA ASN A 140 -12.80 -8.17 -10.04
C ASN A 140 -11.30 -8.01 -10.29
N ASN A 141 -10.78 -8.64 -11.31
CA ASN A 141 -9.36 -8.88 -11.56
C ASN A 141 -8.78 -8.01 -12.68
N GLN A 142 -7.45 -7.69 -12.66
CA GLN A 142 -6.81 -6.97 -13.76
C GLN A 142 -6.62 -7.87 -14.98
N GLU A 143 -6.03 -9.06 -14.79
CA GLU A 143 -5.67 -9.98 -15.85
C GLU A 143 -6.43 -11.30 -15.72
N GLN A 144 -6.86 -11.85 -16.82
CA GLN A 144 -7.51 -13.15 -16.84
C GLN A 144 -6.48 -14.24 -16.51
N GLY A 145 -6.85 -15.21 -15.67
CA GLY A 145 -5.99 -16.33 -15.29
C GLY A 145 -5.01 -16.05 -14.14
N VAL A 146 -5.06 -14.86 -13.56
CA VAL A 146 -4.26 -14.49 -12.39
C VAL A 146 -5.18 -14.19 -11.22
N ASP A 147 -5.21 -14.96 -10.13
CA ASP A 147 -5.96 -14.60 -8.92
C ASP A 147 -5.12 -13.73 -7.98
N GLU A 148 -5.76 -12.71 -7.43
CA GLU A 148 -5.11 -11.75 -6.52
C GLU A 148 -5.69 -11.85 -5.12
N ALA A 149 -4.85 -11.60 -4.14
CA ALA A 149 -5.28 -11.66 -2.75
C ALA A 149 -6.30 -10.56 -2.41
N ASP A 150 -7.39 -10.93 -1.72
CA ASP A 150 -8.37 -9.99 -1.18
C ASP A 150 -8.79 -10.42 0.24
N PHE A 151 -9.41 -9.53 1.00
CA PHE A 151 -9.95 -9.86 2.32
C PHE A 151 -11.33 -10.53 2.28
N VAL A 152 -11.96 -10.64 1.11
CA VAL A 152 -13.18 -11.42 0.85
C VAL A 152 -12.95 -12.33 -0.34
N LYS A 153 -13.23 -13.63 -0.18
CA LYS A 153 -13.18 -14.64 -1.25
C LYS A 153 -14.42 -15.50 -1.20
N THR A 154 -14.74 -16.19 -2.33
CA THR A 154 -15.83 -17.14 -2.40
C THR A 154 -15.52 -18.29 -3.36
N ASP A 155 -16.04 -19.48 -3.04
CA ASP A 155 -16.08 -20.65 -3.91
C ASP A 155 -17.49 -20.89 -4.49
N GLY A 156 -18.40 -19.92 -4.31
CA GLY A 156 -19.80 -20.00 -4.70
C GLY A 156 -20.68 -20.78 -3.71
N TYR A 157 -20.11 -21.51 -2.76
CA TYR A 157 -20.80 -22.24 -1.69
C TYR A 157 -20.51 -21.67 -0.31
N ASN A 158 -19.39 -20.98 -0.19
CA ASN A 158 -18.94 -20.33 1.03
C ASN A 158 -18.42 -18.93 0.72
N ILE A 159 -18.51 -18.05 1.70
CA ILE A 159 -17.88 -16.75 1.69
C ILE A 159 -16.85 -16.74 2.81
N TYR A 160 -15.62 -16.39 2.48
CA TYR A 160 -14.48 -16.26 3.37
C TYR A 160 -14.21 -14.77 3.57
N PHE A 161 -14.14 -14.34 4.82
CA PHE A 161 -14.03 -12.93 5.14
C PHE A 161 -13.04 -12.69 6.29
N LEU A 162 -12.07 -11.81 6.07
CA LEU A 162 -11.16 -11.34 7.13
C LEU A 162 -11.79 -10.17 7.87
N ASN A 163 -12.14 -10.38 9.14
CA ASN A 163 -12.75 -9.37 9.99
C ASN A 163 -11.88 -9.12 11.23
N GLY A 164 -11.13 -8.03 11.24
CA GLY A 164 -10.13 -7.78 12.27
C GLY A 164 -9.08 -8.88 12.29
N LYS A 165 -8.88 -9.51 13.44
CA LYS A 165 -7.95 -10.63 13.63
C LYS A 165 -8.58 -12.00 13.35
N ASN A 166 -9.75 -12.06 12.71
CA ASN A 166 -10.47 -13.29 12.53
C ASN A 166 -10.73 -13.59 11.06
N LEU A 167 -10.56 -14.85 10.68
CA LEU A 167 -11.16 -15.41 9.47
C LEU A 167 -12.56 -15.89 9.82
N VAL A 168 -13.57 -15.38 9.16
CA VAL A 168 -14.98 -15.76 9.29
C VAL A 168 -15.38 -16.51 8.02
N ILE A 169 -15.97 -17.69 8.19
CA ILE A 169 -16.47 -18.48 7.05
C ILE A 169 -17.98 -18.59 7.16
N PHE A 170 -18.67 -18.17 6.10
CA PHE A 170 -20.10 -18.32 5.94
C PHE A 170 -20.41 -19.42 4.92
N GLY A 171 -21.44 -20.20 5.17
CA GLY A 171 -22.01 -21.12 4.20
C GLY A 171 -23.18 -20.49 3.44
N VAL A 172 -23.26 -20.77 2.16
CA VAL A 172 -24.35 -20.41 1.25
C VAL A 172 -24.95 -21.68 0.69
N PRO A 173 -25.77 -22.41 1.48
CA PRO A 173 -26.38 -23.69 1.04
C PRO A 173 -27.19 -23.51 -0.25
N GLU A 174 -28.07 -22.52 -0.25
CA GLU A 174 -28.82 -22.06 -1.41
C GLU A 174 -28.60 -20.56 -1.62
N PHE A 175 -28.70 -20.07 -2.86
CA PHE A 175 -28.62 -18.65 -3.12
C PHE A 175 -29.71 -17.87 -2.37
N GLY A 176 -29.34 -16.83 -1.67
CA GLY A 176 -30.24 -16.06 -0.79
C GLY A 176 -30.18 -16.47 0.67
N GLU A 177 -29.49 -17.56 1.01
CA GLU A 177 -29.25 -17.99 2.38
C GLU A 177 -27.82 -17.63 2.84
N LEU A 178 -27.64 -17.52 4.15
CA LEU A 178 -26.34 -17.24 4.76
C LEU A 178 -26.30 -17.87 6.16
N THR A 179 -25.27 -18.65 6.46
CA THR A 179 -25.08 -19.27 7.77
C THR A 179 -23.63 -19.12 8.22
N LEU A 180 -23.41 -18.74 9.47
CA LEU A 180 -22.05 -18.71 10.05
C LEU A 180 -21.56 -20.14 10.28
N LEU A 181 -20.45 -20.52 9.70
CA LEU A 181 -19.84 -21.85 9.86
C LEU A 181 -18.73 -21.85 10.90
N SER A 182 -17.80 -20.89 10.80
CA SER A 182 -16.67 -20.80 11.74
C SER A 182 -16.15 -19.38 11.88
N THR A 183 -15.45 -19.14 12.99
CA THR A 183 -14.62 -17.97 13.24
C THR A 183 -13.30 -18.46 13.79
N THR A 184 -12.22 -18.19 13.07
CA THR A 184 -10.86 -18.65 13.41
C THR A 184 -9.96 -17.46 13.64
N ALA A 185 -9.33 -17.37 14.81
CA ALA A 185 -8.39 -16.31 15.13
C ALA A 185 -7.08 -16.48 14.34
N ILE A 186 -6.59 -15.40 13.75
CA ILE A 186 -5.35 -15.35 12.96
C ILE A 186 -4.38 -14.40 13.66
N GLN A 187 -3.13 -14.82 13.79
CA GLN A 187 -2.09 -14.01 14.39
C GLN A 187 -1.70 -12.83 13.50
N GLY A 188 -1.43 -11.69 14.12
CA GLY A 188 -1.07 -10.44 13.43
C GLY A 188 -2.29 -9.66 12.97
N ASN A 189 -2.10 -8.88 11.93
CA ASN A 189 -3.16 -8.13 11.27
C ASN A 189 -3.41 -8.73 9.89
N PRO A 190 -4.41 -9.61 9.73
CA PRO A 190 -4.76 -10.19 8.44
C PRO A 190 -5.16 -9.10 7.45
N THR A 191 -4.55 -9.12 6.26
CA THR A 191 -4.79 -8.12 5.22
C THR A 191 -5.47 -8.69 4.00
N ALA A 192 -5.09 -9.91 3.60
CA ALA A 192 -5.57 -10.54 2.39
C ALA A 192 -5.52 -12.07 2.49
N MET A 193 -6.17 -12.76 1.58
CA MET A 193 -6.14 -14.22 1.48
C MET A 193 -6.22 -14.68 0.02
N MET A 194 -5.70 -15.89 -0.22
CA MET A 194 -5.79 -16.61 -1.47
C MET A 194 -6.54 -17.92 -1.22
N LEU A 195 -7.36 -18.35 -2.18
CA LEU A 195 -8.21 -19.52 -2.04
C LEU A 195 -8.05 -20.45 -3.25
N ASP A 196 -7.60 -21.68 -3.04
CA ASP A 196 -7.63 -22.72 -4.05
C ASP A 196 -8.22 -24.02 -3.46
N GLY A 197 -9.39 -24.40 -3.92
CA GLY A 197 -10.11 -25.62 -3.52
C GLY A 197 -10.36 -25.71 -2.02
N ASP A 198 -9.66 -26.64 -1.36
CA ASP A 198 -9.72 -26.89 0.08
C ASP A 198 -8.53 -26.26 0.85
N ARG A 199 -7.79 -25.36 0.21
CA ARG A 199 -6.68 -24.62 0.78
C ARG A 199 -6.98 -23.13 0.82
N LEU A 200 -6.66 -22.50 1.93
CA LEU A 200 -6.78 -21.08 2.12
C LEU A 200 -5.47 -20.54 2.74
N VAL A 201 -4.90 -19.56 2.13
CA VAL A 201 -3.73 -18.85 2.70
C VAL A 201 -4.16 -17.48 3.16
N VAL A 202 -3.97 -17.21 4.44
CA VAL A 202 -4.17 -15.88 5.02
C VAL A 202 -2.83 -15.18 5.15
N ILE A 203 -2.73 -13.98 4.59
CA ILE A 203 -1.57 -13.11 4.65
C ILE A 203 -1.80 -12.07 5.74
N SER A 204 -0.86 -11.99 6.69
CA SER A 204 -0.95 -11.09 7.85
C SER A 204 0.33 -10.30 8.02
N HIS A 205 0.20 -9.04 8.40
CA HIS A 205 1.32 -8.25 8.92
C HIS A 205 1.50 -8.57 10.41
N VAL A 206 2.73 -8.87 10.81
CA VAL A 206 3.12 -9.12 12.20
C VAL A 206 4.22 -8.15 12.58
N SER A 207 3.92 -7.22 13.49
CA SER A 207 4.96 -6.36 14.07
C SER A 207 5.85 -7.17 14.99
N THR A 208 7.16 -7.05 14.85
CA THR A 208 8.13 -7.77 15.71
C THR A 208 7.97 -7.45 17.20
N TRP A 209 7.52 -6.23 17.51
CA TRP A 209 7.21 -5.79 18.88
C TRP A 209 6.01 -6.50 19.53
N SER A 210 5.16 -7.16 18.72
CA SER A 210 3.99 -7.89 19.19
C SER A 210 4.27 -9.40 19.45
N ILE A 211 5.48 -9.86 19.17
CA ILE A 211 5.89 -11.25 19.37
C ILE A 211 6.22 -11.44 20.85
N ASP A 212 5.64 -12.51 21.45
CA ASP A 212 5.90 -12.85 22.86
C ASP A 212 7.41 -13.13 23.05
N SER A 213 8.00 -12.53 24.06
CA SER A 213 9.42 -12.70 24.37
C SER A 213 9.83 -14.15 24.72
N ASN A 214 8.88 -15.04 24.99
CA ASN A 214 9.10 -16.46 25.18
C ASN A 214 8.91 -17.28 23.88
N ASP A 215 8.51 -16.64 22.80
CA ASP A 215 8.41 -17.30 21.50
C ASP A 215 9.82 -17.47 20.89
N PRO A 216 10.21 -18.69 20.45
CA PRO A 216 11.50 -18.90 19.80
C PRO A 216 11.78 -17.95 18.62
N LEU A 217 10.72 -17.44 17.96
CA LEU A 217 10.86 -16.47 16.89
C LEU A 217 11.44 -15.14 17.39
N ALA A 218 11.19 -14.76 18.64
CA ALA A 218 11.77 -13.56 19.24
C ALA A 218 13.29 -13.67 19.36
N ASP A 219 13.79 -14.86 19.72
CA ASP A 219 15.24 -15.10 19.82
C ASP A 219 15.91 -15.02 18.45
N GLU A 220 15.26 -15.55 17.38
CA GLU A 220 15.79 -15.53 16.01
C GLU A 220 15.82 -14.12 15.38
N LEU A 221 14.89 -13.26 15.78
CA LEU A 221 14.75 -11.90 15.27
C LEU A 221 15.59 -10.88 16.04
N GLY A 222 15.95 -11.20 17.30
CA GLY A 222 16.77 -10.35 18.16
C GLY A 222 18.25 -10.41 17.79
N TRP A 223 18.98 -9.34 18.06
CA TRP A 223 20.43 -9.35 18.00
C TRP A 223 20.98 -9.75 19.38
N GLU A 224 21.85 -10.78 19.45
CA GLU A 224 22.38 -11.33 20.70
C GLU A 224 23.03 -10.28 21.60
N ASP A 225 23.75 -9.32 21.02
CA ASP A 225 24.55 -8.33 21.74
C ASP A 225 23.87 -6.97 21.93
N VAL A 226 22.66 -6.76 21.38
CA VAL A 226 21.97 -5.47 21.39
C VAL A 226 20.52 -5.63 21.83
N GLU A 227 20.28 -5.44 23.15
CA GLU A 227 18.95 -5.53 23.73
C GLU A 227 17.97 -4.55 23.07
N GLY A 228 16.84 -5.06 22.58
CA GLY A 228 15.75 -4.27 22.01
C GLY A 228 15.94 -3.87 20.56
N LEU A 229 17.01 -4.32 19.90
CA LEU A 229 17.15 -4.18 18.46
C LEU A 229 16.68 -5.50 17.77
N TRP A 230 15.80 -5.35 16.79
CA TRP A 230 15.28 -6.43 15.98
C TRP A 230 15.86 -6.35 14.57
N ARG A 231 16.08 -7.51 13.93
CA ARG A 231 16.58 -7.57 12.54
C ARG A 231 15.69 -6.80 11.56
N THR A 232 14.37 -6.91 11.77
CA THR A 232 13.35 -6.19 11.01
C THR A 232 12.27 -5.66 11.94
N SER A 233 11.52 -4.65 11.52
CA SER A 233 10.38 -4.10 12.28
C SER A 233 9.09 -4.89 12.05
N SER A 234 9.01 -5.64 10.95
CA SER A 234 7.79 -6.31 10.51
C SER A 234 8.08 -7.64 9.82
N LEU A 235 7.11 -8.52 9.90
CA LEU A 235 7.07 -9.78 9.19
C LEU A 235 5.78 -9.89 8.38
N THR A 236 5.88 -10.43 7.19
CA THR A 236 4.76 -10.95 6.42
C THR A 236 4.53 -12.41 6.80
N LYS A 237 3.39 -12.70 7.39
CA LYS A 237 3.02 -14.05 7.81
C LYS A 237 2.04 -14.69 6.86
N PHE A 238 2.32 -15.93 6.45
CA PHE A 238 1.38 -16.80 5.74
C PHE A 238 0.85 -17.85 6.72
N THR A 239 -0.46 -17.90 6.88
CA THR A 239 -1.15 -18.97 7.60
C THR A 239 -1.88 -19.82 6.57
N VAL A 240 -1.33 -21.01 6.27
CA VAL A 240 -1.95 -21.98 5.36
C VAL A 240 -2.94 -22.82 6.14
N LEU A 241 -4.20 -22.77 5.74
CA LEU A 241 -5.31 -23.47 6.37
C LEU A 241 -5.81 -24.60 5.47
N ASP A 242 -6.02 -25.77 6.06
CA ASP A 242 -6.86 -26.81 5.49
C ASP A 242 -8.31 -26.48 5.84
N ILE A 243 -9.11 -26.23 4.82
CA ILE A 243 -10.51 -25.88 4.94
C ILE A 243 -11.44 -26.96 4.39
N THR A 244 -10.97 -28.21 4.25
CA THR A 244 -11.81 -29.37 3.88
C THR A 244 -13.08 -29.42 4.73
N ASN A 245 -12.97 -29.12 6.02
CA ASN A 245 -14.09 -28.87 6.89
C ASN A 245 -14.19 -27.35 7.21
N ARG A 246 -15.05 -26.62 6.48
CA ARG A 246 -15.26 -25.16 6.67
C ARG A 246 -15.74 -24.78 8.07
N SER A 247 -16.28 -25.72 8.85
CA SER A 247 -16.70 -25.47 10.24
C SER A 247 -15.55 -25.57 11.25
N THR A 248 -14.44 -26.18 10.87
CA THR A 248 -13.24 -26.35 11.71
C THR A 248 -11.99 -26.27 10.86
N PRO A 249 -11.61 -25.08 10.38
CA PRO A 249 -10.35 -24.88 9.66
C PRO A 249 -9.16 -25.31 10.53
N GLU A 250 -8.19 -25.98 9.93
CA GLU A 250 -6.98 -26.43 10.63
C GLU A 250 -5.75 -25.78 10.02
N THR A 251 -4.85 -25.24 10.87
CA THR A 251 -3.58 -24.68 10.40
C THR A 251 -2.66 -25.80 9.94
N ALA A 252 -2.35 -25.82 8.66
CA ALA A 252 -1.43 -26.79 8.07
C ALA A 252 0.03 -26.33 8.19
N LYS A 253 0.29 -25.02 7.98
CA LYS A 253 1.64 -24.47 8.00
C LYS A 253 1.59 -22.97 8.33
N GLU A 254 2.64 -22.46 8.93
CA GLU A 254 2.87 -21.03 9.10
C GLU A 254 4.26 -20.68 8.60
N LEU A 255 4.34 -19.65 7.77
CA LEU A 255 5.58 -19.09 7.27
C LEU A 255 5.64 -17.61 7.65
N TYR A 256 6.84 -17.15 8.02
CA TYR A 256 7.10 -15.75 8.33
C TYR A 256 8.27 -15.29 7.46
N LEU A 257 8.07 -14.24 6.71
CA LEU A 257 9.07 -13.60 5.86
C LEU A 257 9.44 -12.26 6.47
N GLU A 258 10.73 -11.97 6.56
CA GLU A 258 11.18 -10.65 6.95
C GLU A 258 10.75 -9.61 5.90
N GLY A 259 10.14 -8.50 6.36
CA GLY A 259 9.67 -7.40 5.51
C GLY A 259 8.15 -7.23 5.44
N ASP A 260 7.76 -6.15 4.78
CA ASP A 260 6.38 -5.75 4.58
C ASP A 260 5.79 -6.41 3.33
N TYR A 261 4.53 -6.83 3.44
CA TYR A 261 3.76 -7.36 2.32
C TYR A 261 3.45 -6.27 1.30
N MET A 262 3.79 -6.53 0.05
CA MET A 262 3.44 -5.66 -1.07
C MET A 262 2.21 -6.18 -1.79
N THR A 263 2.27 -7.40 -2.29
CA THR A 263 1.17 -8.04 -3.02
C THR A 263 1.37 -9.55 -3.15
N ALA A 264 0.30 -10.27 -3.49
CA ALA A 264 0.36 -11.69 -3.85
C ALA A 264 -0.51 -11.99 -5.07
N ARG A 265 -0.03 -12.89 -5.90
CA ARG A 265 -0.69 -13.40 -7.10
C ARG A 265 -0.71 -14.91 -7.08
N GLU A 266 -1.82 -15.49 -7.51
CA GLU A 266 -1.91 -16.93 -7.72
C GLU A 266 -2.15 -17.20 -9.22
N VAL A 267 -1.34 -18.06 -9.77
CA VAL A 267 -1.47 -18.53 -11.15
C VAL A 267 -1.38 -20.07 -11.12
N ASN A 268 -2.44 -20.74 -11.53
CA ASN A 268 -2.51 -22.20 -11.61
C ASN A 268 -2.12 -22.92 -10.30
N GLY A 269 -2.57 -22.44 -9.14
CA GLY A 269 -2.28 -22.99 -7.82
C GLY A 269 -0.92 -22.58 -7.22
N THR A 270 -0.15 -21.79 -7.94
CA THR A 270 1.14 -21.26 -7.47
C THR A 270 0.99 -19.82 -7.02
N ILE A 271 1.27 -19.56 -5.75
CA ILE A 271 1.27 -18.21 -5.18
C ILE A 271 2.67 -17.59 -5.32
N ARG A 272 2.71 -16.35 -5.81
CA ARG A 272 3.90 -15.50 -5.80
C ARG A 272 3.60 -14.25 -5.01
N THR A 273 4.38 -14.03 -3.97
CA THR A 273 4.23 -12.87 -3.09
C THR A 273 5.47 -12.01 -3.18
N VAL A 274 5.29 -10.72 -3.27
CA VAL A 274 6.38 -9.75 -3.20
C VAL A 274 6.37 -9.10 -1.83
N THR A 275 7.52 -9.11 -1.16
CA THR A 275 7.75 -8.39 0.10
C THR A 275 8.90 -7.41 -0.06
N HIS A 276 8.93 -6.37 0.76
CA HIS A 276 10.05 -5.43 0.83
C HIS A 276 10.59 -5.36 2.26
N ALA A 277 11.89 -5.55 2.41
CA ALA A 277 12.55 -5.63 3.70
C ALA A 277 13.71 -4.64 3.83
N TRP A 278 13.76 -3.95 4.97
CA TRP A 278 14.94 -3.22 5.44
C TRP A 278 15.52 -3.93 6.65
N MET A 279 16.80 -4.27 6.57
CA MET A 279 17.48 -4.90 7.68
C MET A 279 18.04 -3.83 8.64
N ASN A 280 17.72 -3.97 9.93
CA ASN A 280 18.32 -3.16 10.98
C ASN A 280 19.67 -3.75 11.35
N ILE A 281 20.74 -3.05 11.08
CA ILE A 281 22.11 -3.51 11.31
C ILE A 281 22.64 -2.85 12.60
N PRO A 282 23.13 -3.63 13.59
CA PRO A 282 23.71 -3.08 14.81
C PRO A 282 24.88 -2.16 14.52
N GLY A 283 24.86 -0.99 15.15
CA GLY A 283 25.92 0.00 14.99
C GLY A 283 25.90 0.82 13.71
N LEU A 284 25.13 0.39 12.68
CA LEU A 284 24.96 1.18 11.46
C LEU A 284 24.10 2.41 11.74
N GLN A 285 24.59 3.58 11.35
CA GLN A 285 23.90 4.84 11.52
C GLN A 285 23.88 5.63 10.21
N ASN A 286 22.74 6.24 9.91
CA ASN A 286 22.55 7.13 8.78
C ASN A 286 22.20 8.56 9.22
N TRP A 287 22.39 8.89 10.50
CA TRP A 287 22.19 10.20 11.11
C TRP A 287 23.40 10.60 11.96
N LEU A 288 23.50 11.88 12.31
CA LEU A 288 24.57 12.41 13.16
C LEU A 288 24.09 12.56 14.61
N ASN A 289 24.84 12.00 15.54
CA ASN A 289 24.61 12.18 16.98
C ASN A 289 25.18 13.52 17.43
N LEU A 290 24.37 14.58 17.33
CA LEU A 290 24.81 15.93 17.64
C LEU A 290 25.04 16.15 19.14
N PRO A 291 26.11 16.87 19.54
CA PRO A 291 26.44 17.09 20.94
C PRO A 291 25.43 18.03 21.61
N ALA A 292 25.35 17.93 22.95
CA ALA A 292 24.55 18.84 23.75
C ALA A 292 24.97 20.31 23.49
N GLY A 293 23.99 21.19 23.34
CA GLY A 293 24.23 22.61 23.05
C GLY A 293 24.41 22.92 21.56
N TYR A 294 24.45 21.92 20.66
CA TYR A 294 24.54 22.18 19.23
C TYR A 294 23.41 23.10 18.72
N TRP A 295 22.22 22.89 19.24
CA TRP A 295 21.03 23.66 18.85
C TRP A 295 20.98 25.06 19.42
N ASP A 296 21.84 25.36 20.42
CA ASP A 296 22.01 26.70 21.01
C ASP A 296 22.91 27.60 20.16
N LEU A 297 23.65 27.04 19.19
CA LEU A 297 24.46 27.81 18.24
C LEU A 297 23.54 28.54 17.24
N ASP A 298 23.93 29.73 16.84
CA ASP A 298 23.25 30.46 15.77
C ASP A 298 23.21 29.61 14.48
N TYR A 299 22.14 29.75 13.72
CA TYR A 299 21.92 28.94 12.50
C TYR A 299 23.07 29.08 11.49
N GLU A 300 23.64 30.28 11.35
CA GLU A 300 24.74 30.60 10.45
C GLU A 300 26.13 30.41 11.06
N ASP A 301 26.25 29.90 12.31
CA ASP A 301 27.52 29.68 12.95
C ASP A 301 28.35 28.62 12.19
N PRO A 302 29.54 28.96 11.69
CA PRO A 302 30.40 28.01 10.98
C PRO A 302 30.75 26.77 11.79
N LEU A 303 30.69 26.85 13.11
CA LEU A 303 30.94 25.74 14.01
C LEU A 303 29.94 24.61 13.83
N ARG A 304 28.69 24.91 13.44
CA ARG A 304 27.70 23.89 13.13
C ARG A 304 28.17 22.98 11.99
N PHE A 305 28.72 23.54 10.94
CA PHE A 305 29.21 22.78 9.81
C PHE A 305 30.44 21.94 10.22
N GLU A 306 31.43 22.52 10.91
CA GLU A 306 32.62 21.81 11.39
C GLU A 306 32.27 20.63 12.29
N ILE A 307 31.30 20.78 13.20
CA ILE A 307 30.83 19.69 14.08
C ILE A 307 30.20 18.57 13.23
N ARG A 308 29.35 18.92 12.29
CA ARG A 308 28.69 17.92 11.43
C ARG A 308 29.68 17.15 10.56
N GLU A 309 30.65 17.83 9.94
CA GLU A 309 31.72 17.17 9.16
C GLU A 309 32.49 16.16 9.97
N LYS A 310 32.95 16.56 11.17
CA LYS A 310 33.72 15.67 12.03
C LYS A 310 32.91 14.46 12.51
N LEU A 311 31.65 14.69 12.88
CA LEU A 311 30.77 13.61 13.27
C LEU A 311 30.45 12.69 12.09
N ALA A 312 30.25 13.25 10.91
CA ALA A 312 30.00 12.47 9.70
C ALA A 312 31.16 11.51 9.41
N TYR A 313 32.38 12.02 9.45
CA TYR A 313 33.56 11.19 9.25
C TYR A 313 33.67 10.06 10.29
N GLN A 314 33.43 10.38 11.59
CA GLN A 314 33.42 9.37 12.64
C GLN A 314 32.33 8.31 12.41
N THR A 315 31.10 8.75 12.10
CA THR A 315 29.97 7.83 11.84
C THR A 315 30.24 6.91 10.66
N ILE A 316 30.90 7.40 9.60
CA ILE A 316 31.29 6.56 8.47
C ILE A 316 32.30 5.50 8.90
N LEU A 317 33.31 5.84 9.71
CA LEU A 317 34.28 4.87 10.23
C LEU A 317 33.60 3.82 11.14
N ASP A 318 32.69 4.27 12.00
CA ASP A 318 31.94 3.38 12.87
C ASP A 318 31.04 2.43 12.07
N ASN A 319 30.40 2.90 10.99
CA ASN A 319 29.64 2.07 10.06
C ASN A 319 30.50 1.05 9.34
N GLN A 320 31.69 1.43 8.86
CA GLN A 320 32.66 0.49 8.24
C GLN A 320 33.04 -0.62 9.21
N GLN A 321 33.30 -0.25 10.47
CA GLN A 321 33.61 -1.25 11.51
C GLN A 321 32.42 -2.18 11.74
N ALA A 322 31.20 -1.63 11.95
CA ALA A 322 30.00 -2.42 12.17
C ALA A 322 29.76 -3.44 11.04
N LEU A 323 29.84 -3.00 9.78
CA LEU A 323 29.65 -3.86 8.63
C LEU A 323 30.75 -4.93 8.50
N SER A 324 32.00 -4.64 8.93
CA SER A 324 33.10 -5.59 8.88
C SER A 324 32.96 -6.77 9.85
N GLU A 325 32.14 -6.59 10.89
CA GLU A 325 31.90 -7.59 11.95
C GLU A 325 30.74 -8.56 11.61
N LEU A 326 29.93 -8.23 10.60
CA LEU A 326 28.77 -9.03 10.20
C LEU A 326 29.15 -10.12 9.18
N ALA A 327 28.46 -11.24 9.22
CA ALA A 327 28.46 -12.24 8.17
C ALA A 327 27.31 -12.00 7.18
N LEU A 328 27.38 -12.58 5.98
CA LEU A 328 26.34 -12.47 4.95
C LEU A 328 24.95 -12.86 5.49
N VAL A 329 24.87 -13.97 6.25
CA VAL A 329 23.62 -14.48 6.84
C VAL A 329 22.95 -13.47 7.79
N ASP A 330 23.68 -12.51 8.32
CA ASP A 330 23.16 -11.48 9.19
C ASP A 330 22.47 -10.36 8.41
N ILE A 331 22.86 -10.16 7.16
CA ILE A 331 22.38 -9.09 6.29
C ILE A 331 21.16 -9.54 5.47
N LEU A 332 21.13 -10.82 5.06
CA LEU A 332 20.09 -11.32 4.16
C LEU A 332 18.76 -11.56 4.86
N PRO A 333 17.61 -11.36 4.17
CA PRO A 333 16.31 -11.71 4.69
C PRO A 333 16.20 -13.20 4.98
N LYS A 334 15.54 -13.55 6.09
CA LYS A 334 15.30 -14.94 6.52
C LYS A 334 13.83 -15.31 6.36
N VAL A 335 13.59 -16.62 6.22
CA VAL A 335 12.26 -17.22 6.26
C VAL A 335 12.18 -18.13 7.48
N TYR A 336 11.11 -17.98 8.26
CA TYR A 336 10.86 -18.82 9.43
C TYR A 336 9.62 -19.65 9.17
N GLU A 337 9.75 -20.96 9.41
CA GLU A 337 8.66 -21.90 9.24
C GLU A 337 8.26 -22.46 10.60
N ARG A 338 6.95 -22.49 10.87
CA ARG A 338 6.42 -23.17 12.05
C ARG A 338 5.61 -24.37 11.61
N LEU A 339 6.12 -25.55 11.93
CA LEU A 339 5.49 -26.83 11.61
C LEU A 339 5.29 -27.62 12.91
N ASN A 340 4.05 -27.99 13.24
CA ASN A 340 3.71 -28.73 14.46
C ASN A 340 4.27 -28.09 15.75
N GLY A 341 4.33 -26.77 15.82
CA GLY A 341 4.84 -26.02 16.97
C GLY A 341 6.36 -25.94 17.10
N VAL A 342 7.10 -26.46 16.10
CA VAL A 342 8.57 -26.33 16.02
C VAL A 342 8.89 -25.23 15.04
N LEU A 343 9.74 -24.27 15.44
CA LEU A 343 10.28 -23.23 14.58
C LEU A 343 11.50 -23.76 13.83
N ILE A 344 11.53 -23.51 12.53
CA ILE A 344 12.65 -23.82 11.64
C ILE A 344 13.05 -22.52 10.96
N THR A 345 14.31 -22.12 11.10
CA THR A 345 14.86 -20.94 10.41
C THR A 345 15.53 -21.42 9.13
N HIS A 346 15.04 -20.90 8.01
CA HIS A 346 15.66 -21.14 6.72
C HIS A 346 16.65 -19.99 6.46
N THR A 347 17.91 -20.36 6.44
CA THR A 347 19.01 -19.49 6.01
C THR A 347 19.41 -19.90 4.60
N LEU A 348 19.92 -18.95 3.84
CA LEU A 348 20.43 -19.22 2.52
C LEU A 348 21.58 -20.24 2.59
N GLU A 349 21.46 -21.27 1.81
CA GLU A 349 22.55 -22.22 1.56
C GLU A 349 23.51 -21.63 0.50
N ASP A 350 24.72 -22.16 0.42
CA ASP A 350 25.78 -21.65 -0.47
C ASP A 350 25.36 -21.51 -1.95
N ASP A 351 24.38 -22.29 -2.41
CA ASP A 351 23.88 -22.24 -3.78
C ASP A 351 22.83 -21.14 -4.01
N ALA A 352 22.19 -20.61 -2.95
CA ALA A 352 21.10 -19.63 -3.06
C ALA A 352 21.58 -18.19 -3.31
N CYS A 353 22.89 -17.93 -3.25
CA CYS A 353 23.41 -16.59 -3.56
C CYS A 353 23.23 -16.22 -5.05
N ALA A 354 23.03 -17.19 -5.92
CA ALA A 354 22.69 -16.97 -7.32
C ALA A 354 21.24 -16.47 -7.53
N ASP A 355 20.37 -16.62 -6.52
CA ASP A 355 18.98 -16.13 -6.53
C ASP A 355 18.91 -14.64 -6.18
N PHE A 356 20.06 -14.00 -5.88
CA PHE A 356 20.16 -12.58 -5.66
C PHE A 356 20.58 -11.83 -6.91
N VAL A 357 19.92 -10.73 -7.14
CA VAL A 357 20.31 -9.74 -8.15
C VAL A 357 20.34 -8.35 -7.53
N ALA A 358 21.26 -7.51 -7.98
CA ALA A 358 21.39 -6.14 -7.49
C ALA A 358 21.61 -5.15 -8.64
N PRO A 359 21.19 -3.89 -8.48
CA PRO A 359 21.46 -2.85 -9.46
C PRO A 359 22.94 -2.69 -9.74
N ALA A 360 23.30 -2.46 -11.00
CA ALA A 360 24.69 -2.27 -11.42
C ALA A 360 25.37 -1.04 -10.81
N ASP A 361 24.61 -0.10 -10.24
CA ASP A 361 25.11 1.08 -9.54
C ASP A 361 25.54 0.78 -8.08
N GLY A 362 25.31 -0.44 -7.59
CA GLY A 362 25.67 -0.87 -6.24
C GLY A 362 24.88 -0.18 -5.10
N MET A 363 23.75 0.42 -5.39
CA MET A 363 22.95 1.13 -4.38
C MET A 363 22.00 0.19 -3.65
N ASN A 364 22.10 0.13 -2.32
CA ASN A 364 21.20 -0.68 -1.50
C ASN A 364 20.00 0.18 -1.03
N ARG A 365 18.82 -0.29 -1.39
CA ARG A 365 17.53 0.35 -1.04
C ARG A 365 16.57 -0.62 -0.36
N GLY A 366 17.06 -1.72 0.14
CA GLY A 366 16.32 -2.82 0.74
C GLY A 366 16.29 -4.05 -0.16
N PHE A 367 15.51 -5.03 0.25
CA PHE A 367 15.35 -6.31 -0.47
C PHE A 367 13.90 -6.48 -0.88
N ASN A 368 13.66 -6.59 -2.18
CA ASN A 368 12.40 -7.07 -2.72
C ASN A 368 12.52 -8.58 -2.87
N SER A 369 11.74 -9.33 -2.12
CA SER A 369 11.75 -10.77 -2.19
C SER A 369 10.50 -11.27 -2.91
N ILE A 370 10.68 -12.06 -3.97
CA ILE A 370 9.62 -12.79 -4.65
C ILE A 370 9.58 -14.17 -4.03
N PHE A 371 8.54 -14.43 -3.27
CA PHE A 371 8.35 -15.69 -2.57
C PHE A 371 7.31 -16.53 -3.29
N THR A 372 7.73 -17.71 -3.77
CA THR A 372 6.93 -18.60 -4.61
C THR A 372 6.64 -19.90 -3.88
N PHE A 373 5.38 -20.31 -3.80
CA PHE A 373 5.01 -21.62 -3.27
C PHE A 373 3.72 -22.16 -3.92
N ASP A 374 3.65 -23.51 -4.03
CA ASP A 374 2.50 -24.21 -4.61
C ASP A 374 1.54 -24.64 -3.49
N LEU A 375 0.27 -24.22 -3.57
CA LEU A 375 -0.78 -24.63 -2.65
C LEU A 375 -1.12 -26.10 -2.73
N ASN A 376 -0.86 -26.74 -3.87
CA ASN A 376 -1.12 -28.15 -4.13
C ASN A 376 0.02 -29.07 -3.70
N ASP A 377 1.20 -28.49 -3.35
CA ASP A 377 2.30 -29.28 -2.77
C ASP A 377 1.97 -29.65 -1.31
N GLU A 378 1.93 -30.95 -1.01
CA GLU A 378 1.66 -31.46 0.36
C GLU A 378 2.70 -30.96 1.38
N ASN A 379 3.92 -30.64 0.94
CA ASN A 379 5.01 -30.16 1.81
C ASN A 379 5.08 -28.64 1.85
N PHE A 380 4.34 -27.95 0.98
CA PHE A 380 4.39 -26.49 0.81
C PHE A 380 5.86 -26.00 0.69
N GLY A 381 6.62 -26.65 -0.20
CA GLY A 381 7.96 -26.20 -0.56
C GLY A 381 7.89 -24.78 -1.12
N PHE A 382 8.89 -23.97 -0.83
CA PHE A 382 8.94 -22.59 -1.32
C PHE A 382 10.29 -22.29 -1.97
N GLN A 383 10.30 -21.28 -2.82
CA GLN A 383 11.48 -20.65 -3.41
C GLN A 383 11.41 -19.15 -3.12
N ALA A 384 12.56 -18.51 -3.01
CA ALA A 384 12.65 -17.08 -2.81
C ALA A 384 13.73 -16.49 -3.71
N ASP A 385 13.35 -15.51 -4.52
CA ASP A 385 14.25 -14.72 -5.35
C ASP A 385 14.36 -13.32 -4.76
N HIS A 386 15.53 -12.72 -4.77
CA HIS A 386 15.76 -11.46 -4.09
C HIS A 386 16.38 -10.41 -5.01
N ILE A 387 15.82 -9.22 -4.98
CA ILE A 387 16.29 -8.06 -5.72
C ILE A 387 16.65 -6.97 -4.72
N VAL A 388 17.85 -6.46 -4.78
CA VAL A 388 18.21 -5.22 -4.07
C VAL A 388 17.60 -4.04 -4.82
N GLY A 389 16.65 -3.35 -4.21
CA GLY A 389 15.91 -2.29 -4.90
C GLY A 389 15.02 -1.47 -3.98
N ASN A 390 14.34 -0.48 -4.57
CA ASN A 390 13.32 0.33 -3.91
C ASN A 390 11.99 -0.42 -3.80
N TYR A 391 11.02 0.19 -3.12
CA TYR A 391 9.62 -0.27 -3.10
C TYR A 391 9.09 -0.45 -4.52
N PRO A 392 8.72 -1.66 -4.94
CA PRO A 392 8.23 -1.91 -6.26
C PRO A 392 6.71 -1.75 -6.33
N MET A 393 6.20 -1.31 -7.48
CA MET A 393 4.85 -1.62 -7.91
C MET A 393 4.91 -2.93 -8.70
N VAL A 394 3.93 -3.79 -8.52
CA VAL A 394 3.91 -5.15 -9.07
C VAL A 394 2.77 -5.31 -10.06
N TYR A 395 3.06 -5.90 -11.20
CA TYR A 395 2.11 -6.38 -12.18
C TYR A 395 2.36 -7.86 -12.48
N ALA A 396 1.33 -8.62 -12.75
CA ALA A 396 1.47 -10.00 -13.22
C ALA A 396 0.47 -10.34 -14.33
N SER A 397 0.94 -11.11 -15.32
CA SER A 397 0.13 -11.86 -16.26
C SER A 397 0.25 -13.37 -15.95
N GLU A 398 -0.38 -14.24 -16.74
CA GLU A 398 -0.19 -15.69 -16.59
C GLU A 398 1.27 -16.14 -16.78
N ASN A 399 2.07 -15.35 -17.51
CA ASN A 399 3.43 -15.75 -17.89
C ASN A 399 4.52 -14.84 -17.33
N SER A 400 4.18 -13.63 -16.88
CA SER A 400 5.16 -12.64 -16.51
C SER A 400 4.82 -11.97 -15.19
N LEU A 401 5.81 -11.83 -14.31
CA LEU A 401 5.79 -10.95 -13.16
C LEU A 401 6.66 -9.73 -13.48
N VAL A 402 6.15 -8.53 -13.23
CA VAL A 402 6.85 -7.28 -13.53
C VAL A 402 6.93 -6.44 -12.25
N LEU A 403 8.13 -6.06 -11.90
CA LEU A 403 8.39 -5.10 -10.83
C LEU A 403 8.80 -3.78 -11.45
N THR A 404 8.16 -2.69 -11.05
CA THR A 404 8.58 -1.34 -11.45
C THR A 404 8.94 -0.53 -10.23
N GLU A 405 10.04 0.21 -10.31
CA GLU A 405 10.50 1.07 -9.23
C GLU A 405 10.90 2.45 -9.74
N ASN A 406 10.72 3.49 -8.91
CA ASN A 406 11.24 4.80 -9.25
C ASN A 406 12.76 4.76 -9.34
N ALA A 407 13.31 5.19 -10.47
CA ALA A 407 14.75 5.24 -10.70
C ALA A 407 15.45 6.42 -10.00
N TRP A 408 14.75 7.17 -9.16
CA TRP A 408 15.23 8.36 -8.48
C TRP A 408 14.79 8.38 -7.01
N ASP A 409 15.60 9.01 -6.21
CA ASP A 409 15.29 9.26 -4.80
C ASP A 409 14.60 10.62 -4.67
N TRP A 410 13.45 10.67 -3.97
CA TRP A 410 12.62 11.87 -3.84
C TRP A 410 13.42 13.11 -3.38
N TRP A 411 14.25 12.99 -2.35
CA TRP A 411 15.00 14.09 -1.80
C TRP A 411 16.09 14.61 -2.75
N TRP A 412 16.78 13.67 -3.44
CA TRP A 412 17.79 14.01 -4.43
C TRP A 412 17.20 14.59 -5.69
N PHE A 413 16.05 14.11 -6.09
CA PHE A 413 15.33 14.64 -7.23
C PHE A 413 15.01 16.13 -7.04
N TRP A 414 14.53 16.53 -5.85
CA TRP A 414 14.25 17.92 -5.53
C TRP A 414 15.48 18.78 -5.33
N GLY A 415 16.61 18.24 -5.01
CA GLY A 415 17.88 18.94 -4.78
C GLY A 415 18.86 18.95 -5.97
N ASN A 416 18.59 18.14 -7.03
CA ASN A 416 19.54 17.92 -8.11
C ASN A 416 18.88 18.08 -9.50
N ASP A 417 19.24 19.17 -10.18
CA ASP A 417 18.68 19.52 -11.51
C ASP A 417 19.03 18.51 -12.61
N ASN A 418 20.02 17.64 -12.41
CA ASN A 418 20.41 16.63 -13.40
C ASN A 418 19.61 15.33 -13.28
N MET A 419 18.80 15.15 -12.25
CA MET A 419 17.94 13.97 -12.13
C MET A 419 16.67 14.15 -12.96
N THR A 420 16.29 13.09 -13.68
CA THR A 420 15.07 13.04 -14.49
C THR A 420 14.10 12.03 -13.92
N GLU A 421 12.81 12.24 -14.15
CA GLU A 421 11.78 11.25 -13.84
C GLU A 421 11.97 10.01 -14.71
N ALA A 422 12.14 8.86 -14.07
CA ALA A 422 12.28 7.59 -14.78
C ALA A 422 11.83 6.44 -13.89
N THR A 423 11.34 5.38 -14.51
CA THR A 423 10.94 4.14 -13.85
C THR A 423 11.78 3.00 -14.37
N ASN A 424 12.44 2.27 -13.47
CA ASN A 424 13.10 1.00 -13.77
C ASN A 424 12.06 -0.11 -13.79
N ILE A 425 12.28 -1.10 -14.64
CA ILE A 425 11.37 -2.21 -14.87
C ILE A 425 12.20 -3.49 -14.85
N HIS A 426 11.74 -4.47 -14.08
CA HIS A 426 12.35 -5.80 -13.97
C HIS A 426 11.29 -6.85 -14.30
N THR A 427 11.60 -7.77 -15.20
CA THR A 427 10.66 -8.79 -15.64
C THR A 427 11.14 -10.20 -15.29
N PHE A 428 10.18 -11.05 -14.95
CA PHE A 428 10.40 -12.45 -14.59
C PHE A 428 9.39 -13.31 -15.35
N ASP A 429 9.88 -14.42 -15.90
CA ASP A 429 9.04 -15.50 -16.44
C ASP A 429 8.49 -16.34 -15.29
N ILE A 430 7.18 -16.46 -15.23
CA ILE A 430 6.42 -17.23 -14.24
C ILE A 430 5.55 -18.32 -14.88
N SER A 431 5.77 -18.61 -16.14
CA SER A 431 4.99 -19.60 -16.91
C SER A 431 5.10 -21.03 -16.37
N ASN A 432 6.18 -21.33 -15.64
CA ASN A 432 6.37 -22.61 -14.98
C ASN A 432 5.96 -22.52 -13.51
N PRO A 433 5.04 -23.38 -13.03
CA PRO A 433 4.74 -23.45 -11.61
C PRO A 433 5.99 -23.74 -10.77
N GLY A 434 6.18 -23.00 -9.67
CA GLY A 434 7.31 -23.18 -8.77
C GLY A 434 8.60 -22.46 -9.17
N ASP A 435 8.70 -21.95 -10.40
CA ASP A 435 9.88 -21.22 -10.87
C ASP A 435 9.56 -19.73 -11.10
N THR A 436 10.53 -18.87 -10.77
CA THR A 436 10.51 -17.46 -11.11
C THR A 436 11.85 -17.11 -11.72
N VAL A 437 11.89 -16.80 -13.02
CA VAL A 437 13.14 -16.64 -13.76
C VAL A 437 13.27 -15.21 -14.27
N TYR A 438 14.31 -14.51 -13.86
CA TYR A 438 14.61 -13.16 -14.34
C TYR A 438 14.82 -13.15 -15.87
N THR A 439 14.13 -12.24 -16.58
CA THR A 439 14.13 -12.16 -18.04
C THR A 439 14.64 -10.83 -18.60
N GLY A 440 14.85 -9.85 -17.76
CA GLY A 440 15.49 -8.61 -18.19
C GLY A 440 15.06 -7.38 -17.42
N SER A 441 15.86 -6.34 -17.57
CA SER A 441 15.56 -5.01 -17.01
C SER A 441 15.64 -3.93 -18.07
N GLY A 442 14.85 -2.88 -17.85
CA GLY A 442 14.80 -1.72 -18.72
C GLY A 442 14.40 -0.47 -17.97
N ARG A 443 14.23 0.62 -18.70
CA ARG A 443 13.82 1.91 -18.17
C ARG A 443 12.88 2.60 -19.11
N VAL A 444 11.87 3.25 -18.55
CA VAL A 444 11.03 4.23 -19.25
C VAL A 444 11.19 5.60 -18.62
N ASN A 445 11.08 6.65 -19.41
CA ASN A 445 11.02 8.01 -18.90
C ASN A 445 9.64 8.26 -18.28
N GLY A 446 9.63 8.95 -17.14
CA GLY A 446 8.42 9.26 -16.41
C GLY A 446 8.10 8.25 -15.32
N THR A 447 6.97 8.47 -14.67
CA THR A 447 6.45 7.68 -13.56
C THR A 447 5.27 6.86 -14.02
N VAL A 448 5.26 5.57 -13.69
CA VAL A 448 4.14 4.64 -13.88
C VAL A 448 3.14 4.88 -12.75
N LEU A 449 1.86 5.07 -13.09
CA LEU A 449 0.84 5.44 -12.11
C LEU A 449 0.50 4.29 -11.15
N ASN A 450 0.15 3.14 -11.72
CA ASN A 450 -0.25 1.94 -10.99
C ASN A 450 -0.17 0.73 -11.92
N GLN A 451 -0.56 -0.44 -11.43
CA GLN A 451 -0.53 -1.70 -12.17
C GLN A 451 -1.28 -1.65 -13.50
N PHE A 452 -2.39 -0.91 -13.61
CA PHE A 452 -3.16 -0.79 -14.84
C PHE A 452 -2.44 -0.03 -15.95
N SER A 453 -1.36 0.67 -15.58
CA SER A 453 -0.44 1.30 -16.53
C SER A 453 0.61 0.34 -17.09
N VAL A 454 0.56 -0.94 -16.68
CA VAL A 454 1.43 -2.01 -17.13
C VAL A 454 0.58 -3.14 -17.70
N SER A 455 1.03 -3.74 -18.78
CA SER A 455 0.39 -4.93 -19.36
C SER A 455 1.42 -5.75 -20.14
N GLU A 456 1.30 -7.07 -20.09
CA GLU A 456 2.00 -7.97 -20.99
C GLU A 456 1.00 -8.58 -21.98
N HIS A 457 1.32 -8.59 -23.25
CA HIS A 457 0.49 -9.19 -24.27
C HIS A 457 1.34 -9.87 -25.33
N LEU A 458 1.16 -11.19 -25.50
CA LEU A 458 1.89 -11.99 -26.48
C LEU A 458 3.44 -11.84 -26.40
N GLY A 459 3.97 -11.68 -25.20
CA GLY A 459 5.42 -11.54 -24.95
C GLY A 459 5.95 -10.13 -25.10
N VAL A 460 5.07 -9.12 -25.30
CA VAL A 460 5.42 -7.70 -25.34
C VAL A 460 4.91 -7.00 -24.09
N LEU A 461 5.81 -6.38 -23.35
CA LEU A 461 5.48 -5.53 -22.20
C LEU A 461 5.08 -4.14 -22.69
N ARG A 462 3.98 -3.62 -22.19
CA ARG A 462 3.40 -2.31 -22.55
C ARG A 462 3.29 -1.45 -21.30
N ILE A 463 3.81 -0.24 -21.36
CA ILE A 463 3.90 0.69 -20.23
C ILE A 463 3.32 2.04 -20.60
N ALA A 464 2.43 2.57 -19.75
CA ALA A 464 1.97 3.95 -19.82
C ALA A 464 2.62 4.76 -18.67
N ALA A 465 3.28 5.87 -19.01
CA ALA A 465 4.01 6.68 -18.04
C ALA A 465 3.81 8.17 -18.29
N THR A 466 3.92 8.98 -17.23
CA THR A 466 3.91 10.44 -17.30
C THR A 466 5.26 10.98 -16.86
N SER A 467 5.90 11.80 -17.73
CA SER A 467 7.11 12.57 -17.41
C SER A 467 6.77 14.02 -17.12
N GLY A 468 7.66 14.72 -16.39
CA GLY A 468 7.50 16.14 -16.05
C GLY A 468 6.37 16.46 -15.07
N GLN A 469 5.77 15.45 -14.42
CA GLN A 469 4.67 15.69 -13.47
C GLN A 469 5.13 16.37 -12.18
N TRP A 470 6.39 16.22 -11.81
CA TRP A 470 7.04 16.83 -10.65
C TRP A 470 7.82 18.07 -11.06
N ALA A 471 7.18 18.98 -11.83
CA ALA A 471 7.82 20.20 -12.35
C ALA A 471 8.52 21.00 -11.26
N ARG A 472 9.86 21.09 -11.35
CA ARG A 472 10.72 21.87 -10.49
C ARG A 472 10.77 23.31 -11.02
N TRP A 473 9.85 24.14 -10.56
CA TRP A 473 9.58 25.49 -11.07
C TRP A 473 10.77 26.47 -10.99
N TRP A 474 11.79 26.10 -10.20
CA TRP A 474 13.04 26.90 -10.07
C TRP A 474 14.08 26.57 -11.15
N MET A 475 13.91 25.53 -11.93
CA MET A 475 14.80 25.19 -13.05
C MET A 475 14.61 26.16 -14.21
N GLU A 476 15.70 26.45 -14.92
CA GLU A 476 15.64 27.29 -16.12
C GLU A 476 14.77 26.68 -17.24
N SER A 477 14.75 25.37 -17.34
CA SER A 477 14.00 24.63 -18.36
C SER A 477 13.46 23.32 -17.74
N PRO A 478 12.37 23.40 -16.96
CA PRO A 478 11.74 22.18 -16.42
C PRO A 478 11.24 21.31 -17.56
N GLU A 479 11.30 20.01 -17.38
CA GLU A 479 10.73 19.05 -18.32
C GLU A 479 9.21 19.30 -18.44
N PRO A 480 8.66 19.48 -19.64
CA PRO A 480 7.23 19.66 -19.81
C PRO A 480 6.51 18.36 -19.50
N MET A 481 5.42 18.46 -18.76
CA MET A 481 4.58 17.29 -18.46
C MET A 481 3.98 16.72 -19.74
N SER A 482 4.18 15.43 -19.97
CA SER A 482 3.51 14.69 -21.03
C SER A 482 3.49 13.20 -20.74
N SER A 483 2.56 12.49 -21.36
CA SER A 483 2.42 11.05 -21.20
C SER A 483 2.87 10.30 -22.46
N SER A 484 3.28 9.05 -22.27
CA SER A 484 3.70 8.16 -23.35
C SER A 484 3.22 6.73 -23.10
N VAL A 485 3.06 5.96 -24.18
CA VAL A 485 2.92 4.51 -24.14
C VAL A 485 4.11 3.90 -24.89
N VAL A 486 4.78 2.98 -24.21
CA VAL A 486 6.02 2.35 -24.63
C VAL A 486 5.83 0.84 -24.69
N THR A 487 6.36 0.19 -25.69
CA THR A 487 6.38 -1.27 -25.83
C THR A 487 7.80 -1.79 -25.78
N LEU A 488 7.99 -2.86 -25.01
CA LEU A 488 9.29 -3.43 -24.67
C LEU A 488 9.26 -4.94 -24.89
N VAL A 489 10.39 -5.49 -25.31
CA VAL A 489 10.58 -6.95 -25.39
C VAL A 489 11.86 -7.36 -24.67
N SER A 490 11.85 -8.55 -24.09
CA SER A 490 13.06 -9.13 -23.51
C SER A 490 14.10 -9.45 -24.59
N GLY A 491 15.36 -9.18 -24.30
CA GLY A 491 16.49 -9.40 -25.20
C GLY A 491 17.79 -9.58 -24.43
N VAL A 492 18.88 -9.79 -25.13
CA VAL A 492 20.24 -9.86 -24.58
C VAL A 492 21.07 -8.76 -25.21
N ASP A 493 21.70 -7.95 -24.40
CA ASP A 493 22.66 -6.95 -24.87
C ASP A 493 23.89 -7.66 -25.44
N ALA A 494 24.23 -7.34 -26.70
CA ALA A 494 25.29 -8.05 -27.42
C ALA A 494 26.70 -7.73 -26.93
N ASP A 495 26.88 -6.61 -26.23
CA ASP A 495 28.20 -6.16 -25.74
C ASP A 495 28.47 -6.64 -24.31
N THR A 496 27.41 -6.72 -23.48
CA THR A 496 27.50 -7.04 -22.05
C THR A 496 27.01 -8.44 -21.69
N ASP A 497 26.29 -9.13 -22.59
CA ASP A 497 25.60 -10.42 -22.36
C ASP A 497 24.53 -10.35 -21.24
N GLN A 498 24.07 -9.14 -20.91
CA GLN A 498 23.03 -8.92 -19.89
C GLN A 498 21.63 -9.06 -20.47
N GLN A 499 20.69 -9.53 -19.63
CA GLN A 499 19.27 -9.57 -19.93
C GLN A 499 18.72 -8.14 -19.87
N VAL A 500 18.13 -7.68 -20.97
CA VAL A 500 17.63 -6.30 -21.10
C VAL A 500 16.23 -6.29 -21.68
N LEU A 501 15.49 -5.22 -21.37
CA LEU A 501 14.26 -4.86 -22.06
C LEU A 501 14.58 -3.86 -23.15
N VAL A 502 14.25 -4.23 -24.39
CA VAL A 502 14.49 -3.42 -25.58
C VAL A 502 13.20 -2.73 -25.99
N GLU A 503 13.22 -1.41 -26.07
CA GLU A 503 12.10 -0.65 -26.63
C GLU A 503 11.95 -0.98 -28.12
N VAL A 504 10.73 -1.38 -28.52
CA VAL A 504 10.40 -1.71 -29.89
C VAL A 504 9.41 -0.75 -30.51
N GLY A 505 8.62 -0.04 -29.71
CA GLY A 505 7.67 0.96 -30.17
C GLY A 505 7.37 1.99 -29.09
N ARG A 506 6.89 3.17 -29.52
CA ARG A 506 6.56 4.29 -28.64
C ARG A 506 5.58 5.24 -29.30
N VAL A 507 4.62 5.72 -28.53
CA VAL A 507 3.87 6.95 -28.84
C VAL A 507 4.05 7.93 -27.70
N ASP A 508 4.54 9.12 -28.03
CA ASP A 508 4.87 10.19 -27.09
C ASP A 508 3.89 11.37 -27.23
N ASN A 509 4.06 12.33 -26.32
CA ASN A 509 3.33 13.59 -26.36
C ASN A 509 1.82 13.42 -26.29
N ILE A 510 1.38 12.43 -25.52
CA ILE A 510 -0.04 12.26 -25.19
C ILE A 510 -0.39 13.28 -24.13
N ALA A 511 -1.46 14.07 -24.37
CA ALA A 511 -1.97 15.06 -23.43
C ALA A 511 -0.88 15.97 -22.83
N PRO A 512 -0.25 16.87 -23.62
CA PRO A 512 0.73 17.81 -23.08
C PRO A 512 0.15 18.66 -21.95
N GLU A 513 0.93 18.81 -20.86
CA GLU A 513 0.58 19.52 -19.63
C GLU A 513 -0.43 18.78 -18.72
N GLU A 514 -0.70 17.51 -19.01
CA GLU A 514 -1.59 16.65 -18.24
C GLU A 514 -0.88 15.37 -17.78
N ARG A 515 -1.28 14.84 -16.63
CA ARG A 515 -0.82 13.53 -16.15
C ARG A 515 -1.89 12.46 -16.36
N ILE A 516 -1.47 11.21 -16.42
CA ILE A 516 -2.37 10.06 -16.38
C ILE A 516 -3.05 9.99 -15.01
N TRP A 517 -4.37 9.81 -15.02
CA TRP A 517 -5.20 9.54 -13.84
C TRP A 517 -5.75 8.12 -13.81
N SER A 518 -5.94 7.52 -14.96
CA SER A 518 -6.18 6.08 -15.08
C SER A 518 -5.70 5.57 -16.43
N ALA A 519 -5.35 4.30 -16.45
CA ALA A 519 -4.94 3.57 -17.64
C ALA A 519 -5.63 2.21 -17.65
N ARG A 520 -5.84 1.67 -18.83
CA ARG A 520 -6.29 0.29 -19.02
C ARG A 520 -5.83 -0.23 -20.37
N PHE A 521 -5.15 -1.35 -20.35
CA PHE A 521 -4.85 -2.12 -21.56
C PHE A 521 -5.93 -3.19 -21.74
N ASP A 522 -6.39 -3.38 -22.95
CA ASP A 522 -7.37 -4.41 -23.33
C ASP A 522 -7.09 -4.91 -24.75
N GLY A 523 -6.60 -6.11 -24.86
CA GLY A 523 -6.22 -6.73 -26.14
C GLY A 523 -5.20 -5.88 -26.90
N ASP A 524 -5.58 -5.41 -28.09
CA ASP A 524 -4.77 -4.56 -28.98
C ASP A 524 -4.94 -3.04 -28.75
N ARG A 525 -5.51 -2.64 -27.62
CA ARG A 525 -5.78 -1.22 -27.31
C ARG A 525 -5.27 -0.85 -25.92
N CYS A 526 -4.99 0.45 -25.76
CA CYS A 526 -4.77 1.10 -24.48
C CYS A 526 -5.71 2.30 -24.36
N TYR A 527 -6.32 2.45 -23.21
CA TYR A 527 -7.16 3.59 -22.85
C TYR A 527 -6.47 4.36 -21.74
N LEU A 528 -6.31 5.67 -21.95
CA LEU A 528 -5.75 6.55 -20.93
C LEU A 528 -6.74 7.67 -20.65
N VAL A 529 -6.85 7.98 -19.37
CA VAL A 529 -7.52 9.19 -18.91
C VAL A 529 -6.46 10.10 -18.33
N THR A 530 -6.37 11.32 -18.88
CA THR A 530 -5.48 12.37 -18.39
C THR A 530 -6.32 13.52 -17.83
N PHE A 531 -5.75 14.39 -17.03
CA PHE A 531 -6.53 15.48 -16.45
C PHE A 531 -5.67 16.68 -16.05
N ARG A 532 -6.16 17.84 -16.41
CA ARG A 532 -5.75 19.15 -15.90
C ARG A 532 -6.93 20.01 -15.46
N GLN A 533 -7.94 20.16 -16.34
CA GLN A 533 -9.20 20.90 -16.11
C GLN A 533 -10.41 20.17 -16.68
N THR A 534 -10.22 19.42 -17.74
CA THR A 534 -11.14 18.49 -18.38
C THR A 534 -10.47 17.14 -18.47
N ASP A 535 -11.24 16.09 -18.70
CA ASP A 535 -10.80 14.70 -18.76
C ASP A 535 -10.84 14.18 -20.20
N PRO A 536 -9.75 14.19 -20.96
CA PRO A 536 -9.70 13.49 -22.22
C PRO A 536 -9.48 11.99 -22.00
N LEU A 537 -10.40 11.18 -22.59
CA LEU A 537 -10.17 9.75 -22.82
C LEU A 537 -9.41 9.59 -24.14
N TRP A 538 -8.24 9.00 -24.08
CA TRP A 538 -7.40 8.66 -25.22
C TRP A 538 -7.57 7.18 -25.58
N VAL A 539 -7.71 6.88 -26.86
CA VAL A 539 -7.72 5.53 -27.40
C VAL A 539 -6.46 5.34 -28.26
N ILE A 540 -5.63 4.36 -27.85
CA ILE A 540 -4.35 4.08 -28.47
C ILE A 540 -4.38 2.68 -29.08
N ASP A 541 -3.96 2.57 -30.34
CA ASP A 541 -3.78 1.31 -31.06
C ASP A 541 -2.43 0.69 -30.76
N LEU A 542 -2.44 -0.56 -30.37
CA LEU A 542 -1.28 -1.39 -30.10
C LEU A 542 -1.28 -2.65 -30.97
N SER A 543 -2.10 -2.70 -32.03
CA SER A 543 -2.15 -3.84 -32.97
C SER A 543 -0.83 -4.07 -33.72
N ASP A 544 -0.05 -3.00 -33.93
CA ASP A 544 1.35 -3.03 -34.33
C ASP A 544 2.19 -2.47 -33.18
N GLU A 545 2.71 -3.35 -32.35
CA GLU A 545 3.48 -3.00 -31.16
C GLU A 545 4.78 -2.27 -31.46
N THR A 546 5.25 -2.31 -32.71
CA THR A 546 6.43 -1.52 -33.15
C THR A 546 6.05 -0.08 -33.55
N ASN A 547 4.76 0.20 -33.66
CA ASN A 547 4.27 1.51 -34.09
C ASN A 547 2.95 1.88 -33.38
N PRO A 548 2.94 2.03 -32.05
CA PRO A 548 1.76 2.49 -31.31
C PRO A 548 1.23 3.81 -31.85
N MET A 549 -0.10 3.97 -31.95
CA MET A 549 -0.69 5.19 -32.52
C MET A 549 -1.93 5.64 -31.72
N ILE A 550 -2.11 6.95 -31.58
CA ILE A 550 -3.37 7.52 -31.08
C ILE A 550 -4.42 7.37 -32.17
N LEU A 551 -5.55 6.71 -31.83
CA LEU A 551 -6.70 6.58 -32.72
C LEU A 551 -7.70 7.71 -32.52
N GLY A 552 -8.04 8.04 -31.29
CA GLY A 552 -9.05 9.02 -30.96
C GLY A 552 -8.87 9.63 -29.58
N GLU A 553 -9.56 10.73 -29.40
CA GLU A 553 -9.63 11.51 -28.17
C GLU A 553 -11.07 11.95 -27.90
N LEU A 554 -11.48 11.98 -26.63
CA LEU A 554 -12.79 12.46 -26.22
C LEU A 554 -12.67 13.26 -24.94
N GLU A 555 -12.90 14.56 -24.99
CA GLU A 555 -12.96 15.42 -23.80
C GLU A 555 -14.32 15.34 -23.11
N ILE A 556 -14.31 15.11 -21.79
CA ILE A 556 -15.50 15.16 -20.94
C ILE A 556 -15.20 15.91 -19.63
N PRO A 557 -16.18 16.58 -19.02
CA PRO A 557 -15.99 17.22 -17.72
C PRO A 557 -15.91 16.19 -16.58
N GLY A 558 -15.00 16.38 -15.62
CA GLY A 558 -14.75 15.52 -14.47
C GLY A 558 -13.50 14.64 -14.66
N VAL A 559 -13.35 13.53 -13.94
CA VAL A 559 -12.24 12.59 -14.14
C VAL A 559 -12.66 11.15 -13.84
N SER A 560 -12.20 10.22 -14.65
CA SER A 560 -12.30 8.78 -14.42
C SER A 560 -11.02 8.27 -13.79
N THR A 561 -11.13 7.62 -12.62
CA THR A 561 -9.98 7.10 -11.87
C THR A 561 -9.80 5.60 -12.04
N TYR A 562 -10.85 4.89 -12.48
CA TYR A 562 -10.80 3.48 -12.84
C TYR A 562 -11.59 3.23 -14.12
N ILE A 563 -11.05 2.38 -15.01
CA ILE A 563 -11.61 2.00 -16.30
C ILE A 563 -11.86 0.50 -16.31
N HIS A 564 -13.12 0.11 -16.55
CA HIS A 564 -13.53 -1.27 -16.70
C HIS A 564 -14.03 -1.53 -18.13
N PRO A 565 -13.33 -2.34 -18.93
CA PRO A 565 -13.82 -2.75 -20.25
C PRO A 565 -15.06 -3.66 -20.09
N LEU A 566 -16.18 -3.25 -20.67
CA LEU A 566 -17.38 -4.09 -20.73
C LEU A 566 -17.36 -5.03 -21.93
N SER A 567 -16.90 -4.49 -23.05
CA SER A 567 -16.75 -5.18 -24.32
C SER A 567 -15.75 -4.44 -25.20
N ARG A 568 -15.50 -4.95 -26.41
CA ARG A 568 -14.68 -4.22 -27.38
C ARG A 568 -15.26 -2.86 -27.80
N ASP A 569 -16.55 -2.64 -27.55
CA ASP A 569 -17.29 -1.45 -28.00
C ASP A 569 -17.64 -0.49 -26.85
N HIS A 570 -17.52 -0.91 -25.57
CA HIS A 570 -17.90 -0.08 -24.44
C HIS A 570 -16.93 -0.17 -23.27
N LEU A 571 -16.70 0.99 -22.62
CA LEU A 571 -16.00 1.12 -21.36
C LEU A 571 -16.95 1.68 -20.28
N LEU A 572 -16.88 1.13 -19.10
CA LEU A 572 -17.54 1.67 -17.91
C LEU A 572 -16.49 2.21 -16.96
N THR A 573 -16.66 3.44 -16.47
CA THR A 573 -15.69 4.07 -15.59
C THR A 573 -16.33 4.62 -14.33
N ILE A 574 -15.54 4.73 -13.28
CA ILE A 574 -15.89 5.43 -12.05
C ILE A 574 -14.87 6.52 -11.76
N GLY A 575 -15.31 7.62 -11.17
CA GLY A 575 -14.45 8.73 -10.80
C GLY A 575 -15.23 9.88 -10.18
N MET A 576 -14.77 11.11 -10.40
CA MET A 576 -15.32 12.33 -9.82
C MET A 576 -15.99 13.21 -10.86
N GLY A 577 -17.07 13.85 -10.45
CA GLY A 577 -17.79 14.81 -11.30
C GLY A 577 -17.00 16.11 -11.50
N PRO A 578 -17.43 16.94 -12.46
CA PRO A 578 -16.86 18.25 -12.68
C PRO A 578 -17.25 19.24 -11.57
N GLY A 579 -16.42 20.27 -11.37
CA GLY A 579 -16.75 21.39 -10.51
C GLY A 579 -17.94 22.20 -11.04
N ILE A 580 -18.38 23.21 -10.24
CA ILE A 580 -19.62 23.97 -10.47
C ILE A 580 -19.67 24.61 -11.88
N ASP A 581 -18.54 25.02 -12.42
CA ASP A 581 -18.43 25.67 -13.73
C ASP A 581 -18.14 24.68 -14.87
N GLY A 582 -18.20 23.38 -14.60
CA GLY A 582 -17.81 22.32 -15.53
C GLY A 582 -16.29 22.16 -15.68
N LEU A 583 -15.51 22.92 -14.91
CA LEU A 583 -14.05 22.85 -14.87
C LEU A 583 -13.55 22.34 -13.51
N GLY A 584 -12.41 21.68 -13.53
CA GLY A 584 -11.85 21.09 -12.31
C GLY A 584 -12.67 19.90 -11.81
N LEU A 585 -12.48 19.53 -10.55
CA LEU A 585 -13.09 18.36 -9.94
C LEU A 585 -13.99 18.73 -8.77
N ASP A 586 -15.13 18.05 -8.71
CA ASP A 586 -15.96 17.99 -7.51
C ASP A 586 -15.68 16.67 -6.76
N TRP A 587 -14.78 16.73 -5.81
CA TRP A 587 -14.40 15.60 -4.96
C TRP A 587 -15.54 15.05 -4.10
N SER A 588 -16.63 15.78 -4.03
CA SER A 588 -17.84 15.36 -3.31
C SER A 588 -18.81 14.55 -4.16
N ASN A 589 -18.55 14.42 -5.46
CA ASN A 589 -19.46 13.83 -6.43
C ASN A 589 -18.86 12.61 -7.12
N THR A 590 -19.20 11.43 -6.62
CA THR A 590 -18.88 10.16 -7.27
C THR A 590 -19.76 9.91 -8.48
N ARG A 591 -19.17 9.55 -9.60
CA ARG A 591 -19.83 9.46 -10.90
C ARG A 591 -19.39 8.21 -11.67
N LEU A 592 -20.32 7.62 -12.42
CA LEU A 592 -20.08 6.62 -13.46
C LEU A 592 -20.20 7.27 -14.84
N SER A 593 -19.40 6.80 -15.81
CA SER A 593 -19.53 7.16 -17.21
C SER A 593 -19.50 5.90 -18.09
N LEU A 594 -20.39 5.84 -19.07
CA LEU A 594 -20.43 4.79 -20.09
C LEU A 594 -19.96 5.38 -21.42
N PHE A 595 -18.86 4.85 -21.93
CA PHE A 595 -18.24 5.29 -23.18
C PHE A 595 -18.52 4.28 -24.27
N ASN A 596 -18.84 4.79 -25.45
CA ASN A 596 -18.92 4.02 -26.68
C ASN A 596 -17.62 4.21 -27.47
N ILE A 597 -16.91 3.12 -27.67
CA ILE A 597 -15.62 3.04 -28.38
C ILE A 597 -15.70 2.10 -29.58
N SER A 598 -16.92 1.85 -30.12
CA SER A 598 -17.14 1.03 -31.30
C SER A 598 -16.45 1.63 -32.55
N ASP A 599 -16.37 2.96 -32.63
CA ASP A 599 -15.47 3.66 -33.52
C ASP A 599 -14.33 4.29 -32.66
N PRO A 600 -13.19 3.62 -32.56
CA PRO A 600 -12.09 4.09 -31.68
C PRO A 600 -11.46 5.40 -32.17
N THR A 601 -11.74 5.81 -33.43
CA THR A 601 -11.26 7.11 -33.96
C THR A 601 -12.19 8.27 -33.60
N SER A 602 -13.37 7.97 -33.06
CA SER A 602 -14.39 8.95 -32.67
C SER A 602 -15.18 8.43 -31.47
N PRO A 603 -14.50 8.22 -30.32
CA PRO A 603 -15.18 7.75 -29.10
C PRO A 603 -16.24 8.76 -28.64
N SER A 604 -17.29 8.27 -27.97
CA SER A 604 -18.38 9.12 -27.48
C SER A 604 -18.84 8.69 -26.09
N VAL A 605 -19.49 9.59 -25.36
CA VAL A 605 -20.19 9.26 -24.10
C VAL A 605 -21.62 8.87 -24.44
N ASP A 606 -22.03 7.67 -24.03
CA ASP A 606 -23.40 7.24 -24.13
C ASP A 606 -24.24 7.74 -22.95
N ASP A 607 -23.70 7.61 -21.71
CA ASP A 607 -24.40 8.03 -20.48
C ASP A 607 -23.46 8.43 -19.34
N VAL A 608 -23.95 9.27 -18.44
CA VAL A 608 -23.26 9.70 -17.22
C VAL A 608 -24.21 9.65 -16.04
N LEU A 609 -23.87 8.93 -14.98
CA LEU A 609 -24.69 8.76 -13.81
C LEU A 609 -23.96 9.23 -12.54
N SER A 610 -24.46 10.30 -11.90
CA SER A 610 -24.00 10.69 -10.55
C SER A 610 -24.59 9.74 -9.51
N LEU A 611 -23.71 9.18 -8.67
CA LEU A 611 -24.11 8.31 -7.55
C LEU A 611 -24.36 9.13 -6.28
N THR A 612 -23.77 10.32 -6.16
CA THR A 612 -23.95 11.20 -5.01
C THR A 612 -25.39 11.70 -4.96
N PRO A 613 -26.12 11.50 -3.84
CA PRO A 613 -27.46 12.02 -3.69
C PRO A 613 -27.50 13.56 -3.78
N VAL A 614 -28.35 14.09 -4.65
CA VAL A 614 -28.50 15.53 -4.82
C VAL A 614 -29.19 16.10 -3.60
N ALA A 615 -28.57 17.10 -2.93
CA ALA A 615 -29.24 17.91 -1.93
C ALA A 615 -30.39 18.68 -2.60
N ASN A 616 -31.59 18.70 -1.97
CA ASN A 616 -32.69 19.47 -2.49
C ASN A 616 -32.31 20.96 -2.57
N SER A 617 -32.67 21.65 -3.63
CA SER A 617 -32.28 23.03 -3.92
C SER A 617 -32.69 24.08 -2.83
N ASN A 618 -33.43 23.66 -1.83
CA ASN A 618 -33.84 24.47 -0.66
C ASN A 618 -33.14 24.04 0.64
N ASP A 619 -32.22 23.09 0.56
CA ASP A 619 -31.55 22.52 1.73
C ASP A 619 -30.22 23.25 1.95
N THR A 620 -29.94 23.61 3.20
CA THR A 620 -28.63 24.11 3.63
C THR A 620 -27.63 22.95 3.86
N ALA A 621 -28.06 21.74 3.55
CA ALA A 621 -27.27 20.54 3.69
C ALA A 621 -26.21 20.44 2.58
N TRP A 622 -25.00 20.07 2.97
CA TRP A 622 -23.94 19.71 2.07
C TRP A 622 -23.77 18.19 2.10
N THR A 623 -23.71 17.57 0.92
CA THR A 623 -23.54 16.12 0.76
C THR A 623 -22.21 15.85 0.08
N TRP A 624 -21.43 14.94 0.64
CA TRP A 624 -20.18 14.47 0.10
C TRP A 624 -20.21 12.94 0.05
N SER A 625 -19.86 12.38 -1.09
CA SER A 625 -19.80 10.93 -1.29
C SER A 625 -18.47 10.54 -1.88
N TYR A 626 -17.97 9.38 -1.48
CA TYR A 626 -16.85 8.72 -2.14
C TYR A 626 -17.13 7.22 -2.25
N SER A 627 -16.47 6.58 -3.20
CA SER A 627 -16.51 5.12 -3.39
C SER A 627 -15.11 4.54 -3.30
N GLU A 628 -14.98 3.42 -2.58
CA GLU A 628 -13.75 2.63 -2.58
C GLU A 628 -13.42 2.16 -4.01
N ALA A 629 -14.42 1.89 -4.84
CA ALA A 629 -14.27 1.50 -6.24
C ALA A 629 -13.56 2.55 -7.13
N SER A 630 -13.38 3.79 -6.65
CA SER A 630 -12.63 4.83 -7.37
C SER A 630 -11.11 4.64 -7.30
N TYR A 631 -10.61 3.84 -6.37
CA TYR A 631 -9.18 3.58 -6.17
C TYR A 631 -8.86 2.11 -5.88
N GLU A 632 -9.85 1.30 -5.53
CA GLU A 632 -9.75 -0.14 -5.30
C GLU A 632 -10.76 -0.86 -6.20
N HIS A 633 -10.29 -1.39 -7.30
CA HIS A 633 -11.16 -2.00 -8.31
C HIS A 633 -11.88 -3.26 -7.84
N LYS A 634 -11.41 -3.96 -6.80
CA LYS A 634 -12.14 -5.09 -6.17
C LYS A 634 -13.48 -4.68 -5.59
N ALA A 635 -13.63 -3.40 -5.26
CA ALA A 635 -14.90 -2.84 -4.85
C ALA A 635 -15.84 -2.53 -6.04
N PHE A 636 -15.34 -2.59 -7.29
CA PHE A 636 -16.10 -2.38 -8.52
C PHE A 636 -16.56 -3.73 -9.06
N GLN A 637 -17.75 -4.17 -8.68
CA GLN A 637 -18.25 -5.49 -9.00
C GLN A 637 -19.26 -5.45 -10.15
N TYR A 638 -18.82 -5.76 -11.37
CA TYR A 638 -19.71 -5.87 -12.54
C TYR A 638 -20.17 -7.31 -12.75
N TRP A 639 -21.49 -7.52 -12.86
CA TRP A 639 -22.11 -8.82 -13.08
C TRP A 639 -22.69 -8.92 -14.51
N ALA A 640 -21.86 -9.32 -15.45
CA ALA A 640 -22.17 -9.41 -16.87
C ALA A 640 -23.46 -10.22 -17.18
N PRO A 641 -23.80 -11.37 -16.53
CA PRO A 641 -25.01 -12.12 -16.81
C PRO A 641 -26.31 -11.34 -16.64
N LYS A 642 -26.30 -10.26 -15.87
CA LYS A 642 -27.48 -9.41 -15.63
C LYS A 642 -27.29 -7.95 -16.05
N GLY A 643 -26.11 -7.57 -16.52
CA GLY A 643 -25.79 -6.18 -16.79
C GLY A 643 -25.91 -5.29 -15.56
N LEU A 644 -25.49 -5.79 -14.38
CA LEU A 644 -25.54 -5.07 -13.11
C LEU A 644 -24.14 -4.75 -12.62
N LEU A 645 -23.95 -3.51 -12.20
CA LEU A 645 -22.79 -3.05 -11.47
C LEU A 645 -23.18 -2.84 -10.00
N ALA A 646 -22.34 -3.27 -9.07
CA ALA A 646 -22.46 -2.92 -7.66
C ALA A 646 -21.19 -2.21 -7.19
N VAL A 647 -21.33 -1.03 -6.58
CA VAL A 647 -20.23 -0.24 -6.02
C VAL A 647 -20.59 0.28 -4.63
N PRO A 648 -19.68 0.19 -3.65
CA PRO A 648 -19.89 0.80 -2.35
C PRO A 648 -19.88 2.33 -2.47
N LEU A 649 -20.74 2.99 -1.71
CA LEU A 649 -20.82 4.44 -1.65
C LEU A 649 -20.96 4.90 -0.21
N SER A 650 -19.96 5.59 0.28
CA SER A 650 -19.98 6.25 1.58
C SER A 650 -20.45 7.68 1.40
N THR A 651 -21.53 8.07 2.09
CA THR A 651 -22.13 9.39 1.97
C THR A 651 -22.15 10.09 3.32
N TYR A 652 -21.62 11.30 3.35
CA TYR A 652 -21.69 12.22 4.48
C TYR A 652 -22.64 13.35 4.15
N ARG A 653 -23.56 13.61 5.05
CA ARG A 653 -24.47 14.75 4.99
C ARG A 653 -24.22 15.65 6.18
N TYR A 654 -23.98 16.90 5.89
CA TYR A 654 -23.81 17.95 6.89
C TYR A 654 -25.02 18.90 6.80
N ASP A 655 -25.80 18.93 7.85
CA ASP A 655 -26.92 19.86 8.00
C ASP A 655 -26.56 20.93 9.02
N SER A 656 -26.74 22.19 8.67
CA SER A 656 -26.53 23.30 9.59
C SER A 656 -27.79 24.19 9.67
N SER A 657 -28.14 24.61 10.86
CA SER A 657 -29.31 25.50 11.09
C SER A 657 -29.04 26.45 12.22
N TYR A 658 -29.73 27.58 12.17
CA TYR A 658 -29.84 28.51 13.31
C TYR A 658 -31.18 28.33 13.97
N ASP A 659 -31.22 28.17 15.30
CA ASP A 659 -32.44 28.14 16.05
C ASP A 659 -33.12 29.53 16.11
N GLN A 660 -34.31 29.59 16.66
CA GLN A 660 -35.07 30.87 16.79
C GLN A 660 -34.37 31.92 17.65
N ASN A 661 -33.33 31.53 18.40
CA ASN A 661 -32.52 32.41 19.25
C ASN A 661 -31.19 32.79 18.58
N GLY A 662 -31.00 32.39 17.31
CA GLY A 662 -29.76 32.63 16.57
C GLY A 662 -28.60 31.72 16.97
N ARG A 663 -28.86 30.63 17.70
CA ARG A 663 -27.85 29.66 18.07
C ARG A 663 -27.60 28.71 16.90
N TYR A 664 -26.35 28.60 16.48
CA TYR A 664 -25.94 27.70 15.44
C TYR A 664 -25.95 26.25 15.94
N SER A 665 -26.58 25.35 15.19
CA SER A 665 -26.58 23.93 15.41
C SER A 665 -26.18 23.23 14.10
N TYR A 666 -25.47 22.14 14.22
CA TYR A 666 -25.09 21.29 13.08
C TYR A 666 -25.31 19.84 13.45
N SER A 667 -25.57 19.02 12.45
CA SER A 667 -25.61 17.58 12.57
C SER A 667 -24.88 16.95 11.39
N TYR A 668 -24.19 15.83 11.67
CA TYR A 668 -23.60 14.99 10.65
C TYR A 668 -24.40 13.70 10.57
N GLN A 669 -24.66 13.26 9.35
CA GLN A 669 -25.24 11.96 9.07
C GLN A 669 -24.31 11.22 8.13
N TYR A 670 -23.99 9.98 8.50
CA TYR A 670 -23.18 9.08 7.69
C TYR A 670 -24.01 7.90 7.25
N VAL A 671 -23.90 7.51 5.98
CA VAL A 671 -24.60 6.37 5.39
C VAL A 671 -23.65 5.57 4.51
N SER A 672 -23.55 4.28 4.77
CA SER A 672 -22.84 3.34 3.89
C SER A 672 -23.86 2.56 3.07
N ASN A 673 -23.81 2.75 1.75
CA ASN A 673 -24.66 2.06 0.80
C ASN A 673 -23.81 1.20 -0.16
N LEU A 674 -24.40 0.12 -0.64
CA LEU A 674 -23.99 -0.51 -1.89
C LEU A 674 -24.99 -0.05 -2.95
N VAL A 675 -24.53 0.67 -3.95
CA VAL A 675 -25.37 1.13 -5.06
C VAL A 675 -25.32 0.12 -6.18
N ILE A 676 -26.48 -0.35 -6.63
CA ILE A 676 -26.62 -1.30 -7.73
C ILE A 676 -27.15 -0.52 -8.94
N VAL A 677 -26.46 -0.68 -10.07
CA VAL A 677 -26.73 0.08 -11.31
C VAL A 677 -27.00 -0.90 -12.44
N ASN A 678 -28.12 -0.71 -13.15
CA ASN A 678 -28.32 -1.36 -14.45
C ASN A 678 -27.43 -0.67 -15.48
N VAL A 679 -26.67 -1.46 -16.23
CA VAL A 679 -25.84 -1.03 -17.35
C VAL A 679 -26.30 -1.77 -18.60
N SER A 680 -26.68 -1.04 -19.63
CA SER A 680 -27.15 -1.60 -20.90
C SER A 680 -26.30 -1.06 -22.06
N GLU A 681 -25.45 -1.90 -22.61
CA GLU A 681 -24.65 -1.59 -23.78
C GLU A 681 -25.56 -1.43 -25.03
N GLU A 682 -26.66 -2.22 -25.15
CA GLU A 682 -27.57 -2.17 -26.28
C GLU A 682 -28.25 -0.80 -26.42
N THR A 683 -28.61 -0.18 -25.29
CA THR A 683 -29.29 1.12 -25.25
C THR A 683 -28.38 2.29 -24.94
N GLY A 684 -27.13 2.02 -24.55
CA GLY A 684 -26.17 3.03 -24.10
C GLY A 684 -26.66 3.75 -22.86
N THR A 685 -27.25 3.07 -21.86
CA THR A 685 -27.86 3.75 -20.70
C THR A 685 -27.52 3.08 -19.39
N MET A 686 -27.44 3.89 -18.34
CA MET A 686 -27.30 3.48 -16.95
C MET A 686 -28.48 3.97 -16.11
N SER A 687 -28.88 3.19 -15.10
CA SER A 687 -29.91 3.62 -14.13
C SER A 687 -29.70 2.93 -12.79
N ILE A 688 -30.00 3.63 -11.70
CA ILE A 688 -30.00 3.03 -10.36
C ILE A 688 -31.02 1.89 -10.35
N HIS A 689 -30.55 0.66 -10.10
CA HIS A 689 -31.40 -0.50 -9.88
C HIS A 689 -31.94 -0.52 -8.47
N GLY A 690 -31.08 -0.23 -7.47
CA GLY A 690 -31.42 -0.17 -6.07
C GLY A 690 -30.21 0.09 -5.20
N THR A 691 -30.45 0.08 -3.88
CA THR A 691 -29.40 0.28 -2.89
C THR A 691 -29.57 -0.68 -1.72
N VAL A 692 -28.44 -1.22 -1.23
CA VAL A 692 -28.36 -1.98 0.03
C VAL A 692 -27.73 -1.08 1.07
N ASN A 693 -28.31 -1.01 2.28
CA ASN A 693 -27.87 -0.12 3.32
C ASN A 693 -27.46 -0.87 4.58
N HIS A 694 -26.24 -0.64 5.06
CA HIS A 694 -25.70 -1.25 6.27
C HIS A 694 -25.88 -0.40 7.54
N SER A 695 -26.61 0.70 7.47
CA SER A 695 -26.83 1.58 8.63
C SER A 695 -27.55 0.88 9.80
N THR A 696 -28.22 -0.24 9.53
CA THR A 696 -28.88 -1.07 10.56
C THR A 696 -27.89 -1.74 11.51
N PHE A 697 -26.65 -1.94 11.13
CA PHE A 697 -25.63 -2.55 11.98
C PHE A 697 -24.98 -1.61 12.97
N TYR A 698 -25.17 -0.29 12.83
CA TYR A 698 -24.65 0.70 13.78
C TYR A 698 -25.76 1.62 14.30
N ASN A 699 -25.75 1.88 15.61
CA ASN A 699 -26.72 2.76 16.23
C ASN A 699 -26.43 4.22 15.87
N ASN A 700 -27.35 4.85 15.17
CA ASN A 700 -27.27 6.26 14.74
C ASN A 700 -27.21 7.29 15.89
N GLU A 701 -27.39 6.89 17.14
CA GLU A 701 -27.52 7.83 18.29
C GLU A 701 -26.17 8.18 18.96
N GLU A 702 -25.11 7.43 18.74
CA GLU A 702 -23.81 7.65 19.43
C GLU A 702 -22.60 7.82 18.51
N SER A 703 -22.69 7.56 17.22
CA SER A 703 -21.51 7.63 16.34
C SER A 703 -21.29 9.01 15.77
N THR A 704 -20.74 9.92 16.56
CA THR A 704 -20.02 11.10 16.08
C THR A 704 -18.62 10.74 15.53
N TYR A 705 -18.28 9.45 15.45
CA TYR A 705 -16.97 8.98 15.01
C TYR A 705 -17.01 8.47 13.58
N PHE A 706 -16.23 9.11 12.73
CA PHE A 706 -16.00 8.80 11.33
C PHE A 706 -15.02 7.61 11.19
N GLY A 707 -15.42 6.41 11.63
CA GLY A 707 -14.57 5.21 11.51
C GLY A 707 -14.87 4.43 10.22
N GLY A 708 -13.86 4.17 9.40
CA GLY A 708 -13.97 3.38 8.16
C GLY A 708 -14.47 1.94 8.32
N ASN A 709 -14.67 1.47 9.54
CA ASN A 709 -15.06 0.09 9.86
C ASN A 709 -16.52 -0.25 9.59
N TYR A 710 -17.36 0.74 9.30
CA TYR A 710 -18.80 0.55 9.03
C TYR A 710 -19.13 0.48 7.53
N ASN A 711 -18.14 0.73 6.68
CA ASN A 711 -18.34 0.77 5.23
C ASN A 711 -18.61 -0.61 4.67
N ILE A 712 -19.58 -0.69 3.75
CA ILE A 712 -19.61 -1.80 2.80
C ILE A 712 -18.36 -1.65 1.93
N ARG A 713 -17.59 -2.71 1.81
CA ARG A 713 -16.33 -2.70 1.06
C ARG A 713 -16.30 -3.67 -0.11
N ARG A 714 -17.02 -4.78 0.00
CA ARG A 714 -17.13 -5.77 -1.06
C ARG A 714 -18.57 -6.23 -1.24
N SER A 715 -18.86 -6.76 -2.41
CA SER A 715 -20.12 -7.41 -2.71
C SER A 715 -19.92 -8.60 -3.62
N ILE A 716 -20.79 -9.60 -3.51
CA ILE A 716 -20.76 -10.82 -4.31
C ILE A 716 -22.15 -11.03 -4.89
N PHE A 717 -22.26 -11.16 -6.21
CA PHE A 717 -23.47 -11.60 -6.85
C PHE A 717 -23.54 -13.13 -6.82
N MET A 718 -24.70 -13.68 -6.46
CA MET A 718 -24.96 -15.12 -6.51
C MET A 718 -26.40 -15.36 -7.00
N GLY A 719 -26.56 -15.79 -8.23
CA GLY A 719 -27.86 -15.99 -8.87
C GLY A 719 -28.72 -14.71 -8.90
N ASP A 720 -29.82 -14.70 -8.17
CA ASP A 720 -30.76 -13.58 -8.05
C ASP A 720 -30.51 -12.74 -6.78
N PHE A 721 -29.36 -12.89 -6.13
CA PHE A 721 -29.05 -12.24 -4.87
C PHE A 721 -27.71 -11.53 -4.92
N ILE A 722 -27.57 -10.52 -4.05
CA ILE A 722 -26.31 -9.84 -3.78
C ILE A 722 -26.00 -9.89 -2.29
N TYR A 723 -24.78 -10.23 -1.97
CA TYR A 723 -24.21 -10.29 -0.63
C TYR A 723 -23.33 -9.05 -0.44
N ALA A 724 -23.71 -8.16 0.46
CA ALA A 724 -22.94 -6.97 0.79
C ALA A 724 -22.18 -7.20 2.10
N VAL A 725 -20.88 -6.92 2.09
CA VAL A 725 -19.95 -7.22 3.18
C VAL A 725 -19.38 -5.95 3.78
N SER A 726 -19.50 -5.80 5.11
CA SER A 726 -18.82 -4.81 5.92
C SER A 726 -18.24 -5.46 7.18
N ALA A 727 -17.36 -4.78 7.91
CA ALA A 727 -16.82 -5.29 9.17
C ALA A 727 -17.90 -5.55 10.23
N GLN A 728 -19.07 -4.92 10.11
CA GLN A 728 -20.20 -5.07 11.03
C GLN A 728 -21.14 -6.22 10.68
N GLY A 729 -21.04 -6.78 9.47
CA GLY A 729 -21.88 -7.88 9.05
C GLY A 729 -22.03 -8.04 7.54
N VAL A 730 -22.86 -9.01 7.19
CA VAL A 730 -23.22 -9.33 5.80
C VAL A 730 -24.73 -9.28 5.66
N THR A 731 -25.22 -8.60 4.64
CA THR A 731 -26.63 -8.60 4.22
C THR A 731 -26.79 -9.28 2.89
N VAL A 732 -27.90 -9.99 2.73
CA VAL A 732 -28.29 -10.68 1.50
C VAL A 732 -29.56 -10.07 0.97
N THR A 733 -29.53 -9.53 -0.24
CA THR A 733 -30.66 -8.81 -0.84
C THR A 733 -31.06 -9.50 -2.15
N ASN A 734 -32.36 -9.68 -2.34
CA ASN A 734 -32.90 -10.21 -3.60
C ASN A 734 -32.91 -9.09 -4.65
N LEU A 735 -32.26 -9.31 -5.78
CA LEU A 735 -32.07 -8.33 -6.86
C LEU A 735 -33.38 -7.96 -7.57
N THR A 736 -34.41 -8.83 -7.55
CA THR A 736 -35.68 -8.55 -8.21
C THR A 736 -36.61 -7.69 -7.36
N THR A 737 -36.66 -7.93 -6.04
CA THR A 737 -37.57 -7.22 -5.13
C THR A 737 -36.87 -6.10 -4.39
N MET A 738 -35.54 -6.10 -4.34
CA MET A 738 -34.70 -5.24 -3.52
C MET A 738 -35.05 -5.34 -2.01
N GLU A 739 -35.58 -6.50 -1.59
CA GLU A 739 -35.82 -6.79 -0.18
C GLU A 739 -34.69 -7.62 0.41
N GLU A 740 -34.34 -7.30 1.64
CA GLU A 740 -33.37 -8.10 2.42
C GLU A 740 -33.97 -9.50 2.67
N SER A 741 -33.22 -10.53 2.29
CA SER A 741 -33.58 -11.93 2.49
C SER A 741 -33.10 -12.41 3.86
N THR A 742 -31.88 -12.08 4.22
CA THR A 742 -31.26 -12.39 5.51
C THR A 742 -30.09 -11.44 5.79
N SER A 743 -29.72 -11.33 7.06
CA SER A 743 -28.52 -10.60 7.48
C SER A 743 -27.88 -11.27 8.68
N LEU A 744 -26.57 -11.14 8.79
CA LEU A 744 -25.79 -11.61 9.93
C LEU A 744 -24.90 -10.46 10.42
N ALA A 745 -25.14 -10.03 11.66
CA ALA A 745 -24.27 -9.06 12.34
C ALA A 745 -23.02 -9.77 12.89
N LEU A 746 -21.88 -9.11 12.78
CA LEU A 746 -20.60 -9.53 13.34
C LEU A 746 -20.20 -8.60 14.47
N THR A 747 -19.51 -9.13 15.45
CA THR A 747 -18.80 -8.32 16.45
C THR A 747 -17.44 -7.94 15.86
N TYR A 748 -17.21 -6.65 15.73
CA TYR A 748 -15.91 -6.12 15.33
C TYR A 748 -15.15 -5.70 16.58
N GLU A 749 -13.99 -6.30 16.81
CA GLU A 749 -13.05 -5.81 17.81
C GLU A 749 -12.19 -4.72 17.16
N GLU A 750 -12.32 -3.50 17.65
CA GLU A 750 -11.55 -2.36 17.17
C GLU A 750 -10.05 -2.65 17.38
N GLN A 751 -9.28 -2.65 16.29
CA GLN A 751 -7.82 -2.79 16.38
C GLN A 751 -7.24 -1.52 17.01
N CYS A 752 -6.94 -1.58 18.29
CA CYS A 752 -6.17 -0.52 18.93
C CYS A 752 -4.69 -0.73 18.62
N THR A 753 -4.17 -0.03 17.63
CA THR A 753 -2.75 -0.09 17.22
C THR A 753 -1.79 0.43 18.30
N PHE A 754 -2.28 1.08 19.35
CA PHE A 754 -1.49 1.68 20.44
C PHE A 754 -2.09 1.54 21.84
N CYS A 755 -2.99 0.59 22.08
CA CYS A 755 -3.44 0.33 23.46
C CYS A 755 -2.51 -0.68 24.12
N PRO A 756 -1.81 -0.34 25.22
CA PRO A 756 -1.15 -1.34 26.03
C PRO A 756 -2.22 -2.28 26.59
N GLU A 757 -1.99 -3.57 26.50
CA GLU A 757 -2.85 -4.58 27.13
C GLU A 757 -3.02 -4.23 28.60
N ILE A 758 -4.26 -3.94 29.01
CA ILE A 758 -4.60 -3.84 30.42
C ILE A 758 -4.62 -5.28 30.93
N VAL A 759 -3.55 -5.68 31.56
CA VAL A 759 -3.52 -6.93 32.33
C VAL A 759 -4.51 -6.75 33.47
N GLU A 760 -5.69 -7.34 33.37
CA GLU A 760 -6.62 -7.45 34.46
C GLU A 760 -5.97 -8.32 35.55
N ASP A 761 -5.40 -7.65 36.55
CA ASP A 761 -4.90 -8.29 37.75
C ASP A 761 -6.11 -8.76 38.55
N SER A 762 -6.42 -10.05 38.45
CA SER A 762 -7.48 -10.72 39.23
C SER A 762 -7.03 -10.85 40.69
N SER A 763 -7.19 -9.77 41.47
CA SER A 763 -7.20 -9.85 42.94
C SER A 763 -8.55 -9.38 43.47
N GLU A 764 -9.38 -10.35 43.89
CA GLU A 764 -10.55 -10.14 44.72
C GLU A 764 -10.19 -9.41 46.01
N GLY A 765 -10.93 -8.35 46.35
CA GLY A 765 -10.76 -7.70 47.66
C GLY A 765 -11.78 -6.57 47.88
N SER A 766 -12.94 -6.97 48.26
CA SER A 766 -14.00 -6.32 49.07
C SER A 766 -13.88 -4.86 49.50
N SER A 767 -14.99 -4.16 49.25
CA SER A 767 -15.81 -3.36 50.18
C SER A 767 -15.53 -1.86 50.35
N SER A 768 -16.67 -1.17 50.20
CA SER A 768 -17.23 -0.05 50.96
C SER A 768 -16.94 1.38 50.50
N SER A 769 -17.93 1.96 49.85
CA SER A 769 -18.86 3.02 50.30
C SER A 769 -18.34 4.43 50.55
N GLU A 770 -19.16 5.32 50.01
CA GLU A 770 -19.44 6.70 50.39
C GLU A 770 -18.53 7.82 49.94
N GLY A 771 -19.11 8.74 49.16
CA GLY A 771 -19.45 10.02 49.58
C GLY A 771 -19.24 11.08 48.52
N SER A 772 -20.32 11.56 48.01
CA SER A 772 -20.67 12.86 47.43
C SER A 772 -19.73 14.05 47.72
N GLU A 773 -19.58 14.94 46.77
CA GLU A 773 -19.98 16.33 46.75
C GLU A 773 -19.21 17.16 45.74
N ASP A 774 -19.95 17.68 44.81
CA ASP A 774 -20.18 19.09 44.43
C ASP A 774 -19.00 20.08 44.30
N LYS A 775 -18.82 20.58 43.04
CA LYS A 775 -18.68 21.97 42.58
C LYS A 775 -17.39 22.75 42.88
N PRO A 776 -17.12 23.86 42.14
CA PRO A 776 -17.71 24.41 40.90
C PRO A 776 -16.67 24.85 39.84
N SER A 777 -17.17 25.21 38.67
CA SER A 777 -16.51 26.01 37.64
C SER A 777 -16.19 27.43 38.12
N PRO A 778 -15.28 28.13 37.51
CA PRO A 778 -15.46 29.55 37.22
C PRO A 778 -15.19 29.94 35.76
N ASN A 779 -16.22 30.63 35.28
CA ASN A 779 -16.27 31.80 34.41
C ASN A 779 -15.03 32.34 33.70
N GLU A 780 -15.29 32.59 32.42
CA GLU A 780 -14.99 33.77 31.59
C GLU A 780 -14.05 34.85 32.14
N SER A 781 -13.05 35.23 31.32
CA SER A 781 -13.05 36.55 30.66
C SER A 781 -11.72 36.83 29.95
N GLU A 782 -11.90 37.41 28.75
CA GLU A 782 -11.01 38.38 28.08
C GLU A 782 -9.62 37.98 27.55
N ARG A 783 -9.46 37.76 26.30
CA ARG A 783 -9.07 38.66 25.19
C ARG A 783 -8.83 37.91 23.89
#